data_170161397acc637d3f57d622cb9bd664
#
_entry.id   170161397acc637d3f57d622cb9bd664
#
_cell.length_a   1.000
_cell.length_b   1.000
_cell.length_c   1.000
_cell.angle_alpha   90.00
_cell.angle_beta   90.00
_cell.angle_gamma   90.00
#
_symmetry.space_group_name_H-M   'P 1'
#
loop_
_entity.id
_entity.type
_entity.pdbx_description
1 polymer ?
#
loop_
_entity_poly.entity_id
_entity_poly.type
_entity_poly.pdbx_seq_one_letter_code
_entity_poly.pdbx_strand_id
1 'polypeptide(L)'
;MKPPFEITEDRPRCRNYNPQRQALFGTTHLHTGLSFDASIRFVDYASGNDPRGAYRFAQGKAPISIPEPSGLQPRRRASCNDPATEPVGGGPSRTPCIDQPLDWGAVTDHSEHFGVMGFCKGFLGKDLPESLSMECRMLNGFFYEPLRALNPVLGKTMASNAFTQLTLTNLGAISKNTNLPVCNNNPELCAKAEMEVWNEIQKAAEEAYDRSSECSFTSFVAYENASTPLLNNWHRNVIFRNDRVVKKPVNALDMAVVVNKDPTKEPVDTLLAIVPDEPRVWPVPPGTKVNHPLPQPFWNKLEEDCSKGKNVTPGKASRCDFITIPHNSNLGGGGKAFPPMFLDPYNTADAKRHLQMEPLVEIYQDKGASECRYDPRFLAGTNTIDEYCAFEILDSKSLGSASGVGSGSSSSGPAAPDTWGERAYVRNVWKDGIQYAAKKTFDGINPFKMGVVSASDSHTGVMGWHPENEQWPGHLGIDDAYPMAESSTIQNGTGGPSVVWAEENTRDSIFEALKRKETYGTSGPRMKVRFFGGWGYPADACGKDFVDIGYKGGVPMGGDMPARTARDGSPTFITAAIWDDHIKTKLQQIQIVKGWVDAKGNSHERVYTVAGDEGSPLNPQAALDSNTCKARPDLGRERLCAVWKDPLFDPRQHAFYYVRVLEEPVCRYSTLWCRKWIGVDPLDTSECNSQLAALKSGNAAQKAKASQGAMCCSNQTTDTFVQPVIQERAWTSPIWYEPATSGLAQK
;
A
#
# COMPACT_ATOMS: atom_id res chain seq x y z
N MET A 1 -17.08 28.57 -14.51
CA MET A 1 -16.83 28.65 -13.05
C MET A 1 -15.34 28.50 -12.81
N LYS A 2 -14.79 29.18 -11.81
CA LYS A 2 -13.40 28.96 -11.35
C LYS A 2 -13.36 27.60 -10.66
N PRO A 3 -12.35 26.74 -10.92
CA PRO A 3 -12.23 25.48 -10.21
C PRO A 3 -12.03 25.73 -8.68
N PRO A 4 -12.47 24.82 -7.82
CA PRO A 4 -12.35 24.94 -6.37
C PRO A 4 -10.94 24.64 -5.85
N PHE A 5 -9.95 24.49 -6.73
CA PHE A 5 -8.55 24.22 -6.42
C PHE A 5 -7.62 25.21 -7.12
N GLU A 6 -6.39 25.32 -6.64
CA GLU A 6 -5.35 26.14 -7.24
C GLU A 6 -4.87 25.51 -8.55
N ILE A 7 -4.81 26.30 -9.62
CA ILE A 7 -4.21 25.89 -10.90
C ILE A 7 -2.74 26.27 -10.87
N THR A 8 -1.85 25.27 -10.93
CA THR A 8 -0.40 25.44 -10.89
C THR A 8 0.28 25.19 -12.24
N GLU A 9 -0.45 24.62 -13.20
CA GLU A 9 0.03 24.30 -14.54
C GLU A 9 -0.78 25.05 -15.60
N ASP A 10 -0.10 25.53 -16.65
CA ASP A 10 -0.76 26.14 -17.81
C ASP A 10 -1.20 25.03 -18.78
N ARG A 11 -2.50 24.77 -18.81
CA ARG A 11 -3.12 23.75 -19.65
C ARG A 11 -4.60 24.04 -19.92
N PRO A 12 -5.19 23.54 -21.03
CA PRO A 12 -6.62 23.64 -21.24
C PRO A 12 -7.39 22.83 -20.19
N ARG A 13 -8.60 23.27 -19.88
CA ARG A 13 -9.54 22.54 -19.04
C ARG A 13 -9.94 21.23 -19.71
N CYS A 14 -10.19 20.19 -18.92
CA CYS A 14 -10.68 18.92 -19.43
C CYS A 14 -12.11 19.03 -19.99
N ARG A 15 -12.40 18.37 -21.09
CA ARG A 15 -13.76 18.31 -21.68
C ARG A 15 -14.78 17.67 -20.76
N ASN A 16 -14.33 16.71 -19.95
CA ASN A 16 -15.14 15.95 -19.00
C ASN A 16 -15.13 16.53 -17.58
N TYR A 17 -14.87 17.84 -17.43
CA TYR A 17 -14.94 18.50 -16.13
C TYR A 17 -16.32 18.31 -15.48
N ASN A 18 -16.33 17.81 -14.23
CA ASN A 18 -17.54 17.55 -13.46
C ASN A 18 -17.48 18.26 -12.09
N PRO A 19 -18.28 19.29 -11.84
CA PRO A 19 -18.28 19.98 -10.54
C PRO A 19 -18.76 19.12 -9.37
N GLN A 20 -19.49 18.03 -9.64
CA GLN A 20 -19.88 17.03 -8.64
C GLN A 20 -18.85 15.93 -8.47
N ARG A 21 -17.69 16.08 -9.13
CA ARG A 21 -16.55 15.15 -9.10
C ARG A 21 -16.86 13.79 -9.71
N GLN A 22 -15.86 13.16 -10.24
CA GLN A 22 -15.91 11.83 -10.81
C GLN A 22 -14.91 10.91 -10.09
N ALA A 23 -15.21 9.61 -10.02
CA ALA A 23 -14.28 8.64 -9.50
C ALA A 23 -13.16 8.42 -10.52
N LEU A 24 -11.92 8.71 -10.14
CA LEU A 24 -10.74 8.46 -10.94
C LEU A 24 -9.90 7.37 -10.26
N PHE A 25 -9.71 6.27 -10.97
CA PHE A 25 -8.99 5.09 -10.49
C PHE A 25 -7.50 5.21 -10.84
N GLY A 26 -6.65 5.00 -9.86
CA GLY A 26 -5.21 5.11 -10.02
C GLY A 26 -4.42 4.30 -8.99
N THR A 27 -3.14 4.60 -8.91
CA THR A 27 -2.26 4.01 -7.89
C THR A 27 -1.23 5.01 -7.39
N THR A 28 -0.94 4.92 -6.11
CA THR A 28 0.09 5.72 -5.41
C THR A 28 1.36 4.95 -5.16
N HIS A 29 1.45 3.64 -5.56
CA HIS A 29 2.54 2.77 -5.15
C HIS A 29 2.79 1.67 -6.18
N LEU A 30 3.97 1.73 -6.81
CA LEU A 30 4.42 0.75 -7.79
C LEU A 30 5.94 0.82 -7.98
N HIS A 31 6.57 -0.33 -8.18
CA HIS A 31 8.00 -0.46 -8.45
C HIS A 31 8.29 -0.95 -9.87
N THR A 32 9.41 -0.50 -10.39
CA THR A 32 9.94 -0.90 -11.69
C THR A 32 11.34 -1.53 -11.54
N GLY A 33 12.01 -1.81 -12.65
CA GLY A 33 13.41 -2.27 -12.63
C GLY A 33 14.41 -1.22 -12.12
N LEU A 34 13.98 -0.05 -11.66
CA LEU A 34 14.79 0.93 -10.96
C LEU A 34 14.78 0.73 -9.44
N SER A 35 13.83 -0.01 -8.89
CA SER A 35 13.88 -0.48 -7.51
C SER A 35 14.90 -1.58 -7.35
N PHE A 36 15.72 -1.47 -6.31
CA PHE A 36 16.79 -2.41 -6.04
C PHE A 36 16.27 -3.85 -5.86
N ASP A 37 15.25 -4.03 -5.06
CA ASP A 37 14.66 -5.33 -4.75
C ASP A 37 13.88 -5.95 -5.91
N ALA A 38 13.24 -5.15 -6.76
CA ALA A 38 12.70 -5.62 -8.04
C ALA A 38 13.80 -6.12 -8.97
N SER A 39 14.90 -5.35 -9.09
CA SER A 39 15.99 -5.67 -9.99
C SER A 39 16.76 -6.94 -9.60
N ILE A 40 17.01 -7.17 -8.31
CA ILE A 40 17.64 -8.42 -7.83
C ILE A 40 16.77 -9.67 -8.05
N ARG A 41 15.49 -9.49 -8.35
CA ARG A 41 14.52 -10.52 -8.72
C ARG A 41 14.30 -10.58 -10.23
N PHE A 42 15.25 -10.09 -11.01
CA PHE A 42 15.28 -10.17 -12.47
C PHE A 42 14.27 -9.28 -13.20
N VAL A 43 13.61 -8.36 -12.52
CA VAL A 43 12.83 -7.32 -13.20
C VAL A 43 13.80 -6.39 -13.93
N ASP A 44 13.85 -6.56 -15.25
CA ASP A 44 14.89 -5.93 -16.05
C ASP A 44 14.40 -4.60 -16.64
N TYR A 45 15.06 -3.53 -16.24
CA TYR A 45 14.85 -2.19 -16.79
C TYR A 45 14.96 -2.16 -18.32
N ALA A 46 15.93 -2.85 -18.89
CA ALA A 46 16.16 -2.87 -20.34
C ALA A 46 15.09 -3.63 -21.11
N SER A 47 14.29 -4.46 -20.44
CA SER A 47 13.18 -5.23 -21.05
C SER A 47 11.86 -4.46 -21.09
N GLY A 48 11.85 -3.18 -20.72
CA GLY A 48 10.66 -2.33 -20.70
C GLY A 48 9.93 -2.30 -19.36
N ASN A 49 10.52 -2.86 -18.30
CA ASN A 49 10.07 -2.71 -16.91
C ASN A 49 10.67 -1.45 -16.31
N ASP A 50 10.62 -0.38 -17.05
CA ASP A 50 11.03 0.96 -16.68
C ASP A 50 9.78 1.82 -16.33
N PRO A 51 9.94 3.01 -15.78
CA PRO A 51 8.82 3.90 -15.48
C PRO A 51 7.93 4.21 -16.69
N ARG A 52 8.49 4.33 -17.91
CA ARG A 52 7.68 4.54 -19.14
C ARG A 52 6.85 3.32 -19.49
N GLY A 53 7.44 2.13 -19.38
CA GLY A 53 6.75 0.87 -19.58
C GLY A 53 5.58 0.72 -18.62
N ALA A 54 5.77 1.01 -17.35
CA ALA A 54 4.73 0.97 -16.33
C ALA A 54 3.57 1.94 -16.66
N TYR A 55 3.86 3.18 -17.04
CA TYR A 55 2.81 4.13 -17.46
C TYR A 55 2.10 3.72 -18.75
N ARG A 56 2.82 3.18 -19.73
CA ARG A 56 2.20 2.67 -20.97
C ARG A 56 1.30 1.46 -20.70
N PHE A 57 1.71 0.60 -19.80
CA PHE A 57 0.90 -0.52 -19.34
C PHE A 57 -0.39 -0.03 -18.67
N ALA A 58 -0.29 0.89 -17.70
CA ALA A 58 -1.44 1.48 -17.01
C ALA A 58 -2.46 2.11 -17.95
N GLN A 59 -1.99 2.68 -19.08
CA GLN A 59 -2.82 3.27 -20.13
C GLN A 59 -3.40 2.23 -21.10
N GLY A 60 -3.12 0.94 -20.92
CA GLY A 60 -3.51 -0.12 -21.88
C GLY A 60 -2.78 -0.07 -23.23
N LYS A 61 -1.69 0.68 -23.34
CA LYS A 61 -0.97 0.92 -24.62
C LYS A 61 0.07 -0.14 -24.94
N ALA A 62 0.56 -0.87 -23.94
CA ALA A 62 1.60 -1.89 -24.14
C ALA A 62 1.55 -2.97 -23.05
N PRO A 63 1.93 -4.22 -23.37
CA PRO A 63 2.19 -5.23 -22.36
C PRO A 63 3.46 -4.89 -21.59
N ILE A 64 3.58 -5.47 -20.40
CA ILE A 64 4.83 -5.48 -19.65
C ILE A 64 5.43 -6.89 -19.65
N SER A 65 6.75 -7.01 -19.51
CA SER A 65 7.42 -8.31 -19.48
C SER A 65 7.79 -8.67 -18.05
N ILE A 66 7.16 -9.71 -17.50
CA ILE A 66 7.46 -10.26 -16.19
C ILE A 66 8.47 -11.40 -16.37
N PRO A 67 9.57 -11.50 -15.58
CA PRO A 67 10.53 -12.58 -15.71
C PRO A 67 9.87 -13.95 -15.62
N GLU A 68 10.36 -14.91 -16.42
CA GLU A 68 9.93 -16.28 -16.25
C GLU A 68 10.53 -16.90 -14.95
N PRO A 69 9.86 -17.91 -14.37
CA PRO A 69 10.37 -18.64 -13.21
C PRO A 69 11.79 -19.17 -13.40
N SER A 70 12.13 -19.39 -14.62
CA SER A 70 13.48 -19.78 -15.02
C SER A 70 14.48 -18.61 -14.97
N GLY A 71 14.05 -17.34 -14.76
CA GLY A 71 14.86 -16.13 -14.89
C GLY A 71 15.10 -15.72 -16.35
N LEU A 72 14.62 -16.51 -17.33
CA LEU A 72 14.66 -16.10 -18.74
C LEU A 72 13.70 -14.94 -18.96
N GLN A 73 14.08 -14.06 -19.84
CA GLN A 73 13.14 -13.05 -20.31
C GLN A 73 12.06 -13.72 -21.16
N PRO A 74 10.78 -13.41 -20.93
CA PRO A 74 9.70 -14.00 -21.68
C PRO A 74 9.80 -13.61 -23.17
N ARG A 75 9.23 -14.44 -24.03
CA ARG A 75 9.08 -14.07 -25.43
C ARG A 75 8.28 -12.79 -25.51
N ARG A 76 8.86 -11.72 -26.05
CA ARG A 76 8.21 -10.40 -26.14
C ARG A 76 6.90 -10.49 -26.91
N ARG A 77 5.86 -9.94 -26.32
CA ARG A 77 4.60 -9.63 -26.97
C ARG A 77 4.69 -8.19 -27.47
N ALA A 78 4.48 -7.97 -28.77
CA ALA A 78 4.66 -6.65 -29.35
C ALA A 78 3.52 -5.69 -28.98
N SER A 79 2.31 -6.22 -28.84
CA SER A 79 1.12 -5.45 -28.47
C SER A 79 0.13 -6.29 -27.65
N CYS A 80 -0.84 -5.63 -27.02
CA CYS A 80 -1.92 -6.30 -26.29
C CYS A 80 -2.91 -7.02 -27.23
N ASN A 81 -2.86 -6.76 -28.53
CA ASN A 81 -3.66 -7.47 -29.53
C ASN A 81 -3.03 -8.80 -29.96
N ASP A 82 -1.75 -9.01 -29.66
CA ASP A 82 -1.10 -10.27 -29.96
C ASP A 82 -1.49 -11.32 -28.89
N PRO A 83 -1.51 -12.61 -29.24
CA PRO A 83 -1.78 -13.67 -28.27
C PRO A 83 -0.82 -13.59 -27.09
N ALA A 84 -1.34 -13.74 -25.86
CA ALA A 84 -0.52 -13.86 -24.67
C ALA A 84 0.40 -15.09 -24.81
N THR A 85 1.67 -14.92 -24.46
CA THR A 85 2.64 -16.01 -24.46
C THR A 85 2.52 -16.80 -23.16
N GLU A 86 2.16 -18.06 -23.25
CA GLU A 86 2.24 -18.97 -22.10
C GLU A 86 3.72 -19.27 -21.80
N PRO A 87 4.12 -19.31 -20.51
CA PRO A 87 5.46 -19.68 -20.12
C PRO A 87 5.75 -21.14 -20.48
N VAL A 88 7.01 -21.43 -20.74
CA VAL A 88 7.45 -22.82 -20.95
C VAL A 88 7.23 -23.61 -19.66
N GLY A 89 6.33 -24.61 -19.73
CA GLY A 89 5.95 -25.41 -18.56
C GLY A 89 4.61 -25.05 -17.93
N GLY A 90 3.89 -24.07 -18.48
CA GLY A 90 2.61 -23.60 -17.98
C GLY A 90 2.76 -22.55 -16.86
N GLY A 91 1.66 -21.95 -16.46
CA GLY A 91 1.62 -20.93 -15.41
C GLY A 91 1.00 -19.61 -15.90
N PRO A 92 1.01 -18.57 -15.06
CA PRO A 92 0.52 -17.24 -15.41
C PRO A 92 1.26 -16.64 -16.62
N SER A 93 0.55 -15.81 -17.40
CA SER A 93 1.15 -15.08 -18.51
C SER A 93 2.29 -14.17 -18.02
N ARG A 94 3.41 -14.21 -18.75
CA ARG A 94 4.58 -13.37 -18.46
C ARG A 94 4.59 -12.07 -19.24
N THR A 95 3.59 -11.84 -20.05
CA THR A 95 3.40 -10.61 -20.81
C THR A 95 1.97 -10.11 -20.69
N PRO A 96 1.50 -9.82 -19.44
CA PRO A 96 0.14 -9.38 -19.23
C PRO A 96 -0.15 -8.03 -19.91
N CYS A 97 -1.43 -7.77 -20.10
CA CYS A 97 -1.98 -6.46 -20.43
C CYS A 97 -3.05 -6.13 -19.40
N ILE A 98 -3.23 -4.86 -19.15
CA ILE A 98 -4.30 -4.40 -18.28
C ILE A 98 -5.62 -4.40 -19.04
N ASP A 99 -6.67 -4.98 -18.47
CA ASP A 99 -8.01 -5.04 -19.09
C ASP A 99 -8.78 -3.72 -18.91
N GLN A 100 -8.56 -3.06 -17.78
CA GLN A 100 -9.15 -1.76 -17.47
C GLN A 100 -8.02 -0.74 -17.23
N PRO A 101 -7.73 0.16 -18.20
CA PRO A 101 -6.74 1.23 -18.00
C PRO A 101 -7.02 2.08 -16.78
N LEU A 102 -5.97 2.61 -16.16
CA LEU A 102 -6.08 3.58 -15.06
C LEU A 102 -6.31 5.00 -15.61
N ASP A 103 -6.90 5.85 -14.76
CA ASP A 103 -7.01 7.29 -15.03
C ASP A 103 -5.72 8.03 -14.64
N TRP A 104 -5.02 7.55 -13.59
CA TRP A 104 -3.82 8.20 -13.08
C TRP A 104 -2.88 7.21 -12.37
N GLY A 105 -1.63 7.63 -12.14
CA GLY A 105 -0.69 6.81 -11.38
C GLY A 105 0.63 7.49 -11.04
N ALA A 106 1.34 6.89 -10.08
CA ALA A 106 2.67 7.27 -9.67
C ALA A 106 3.58 6.03 -9.62
N VAL A 107 4.77 6.13 -10.22
CA VAL A 107 5.87 5.18 -10.01
C VAL A 107 6.65 5.64 -8.80
N THR A 108 6.88 4.74 -7.84
CA THR A 108 7.48 5.04 -6.54
C THR A 108 8.67 4.13 -6.24
N ASP A 109 9.61 4.04 -7.16
CA ASP A 109 10.81 3.24 -6.97
C ASP A 109 11.58 3.65 -5.70
N HIS A 110 12.20 2.68 -5.02
CA HIS A 110 13.01 2.89 -3.82
C HIS A 110 14.20 3.80 -4.06
N SER A 111 14.23 4.94 -3.39
CA SER A 111 15.24 5.98 -3.61
C SER A 111 16.61 5.70 -2.97
N GLU A 112 16.69 4.79 -2.00
CA GLU A 112 17.90 4.49 -1.23
C GLU A 112 19.07 4.03 -2.10
N HIS A 113 18.77 3.39 -3.22
CA HIS A 113 19.77 2.80 -4.11
C HIS A 113 19.77 3.35 -5.53
N PHE A 114 19.18 4.51 -5.79
CA PHE A 114 19.20 5.11 -7.12
C PHE A 114 20.63 5.29 -7.65
N GLY A 115 21.60 5.63 -6.79
CA GLY A 115 23.01 5.71 -7.17
C GLY A 115 23.56 4.38 -7.66
N VAL A 116 23.30 3.29 -6.92
CA VAL A 116 23.71 1.93 -7.30
C VAL A 116 23.00 1.50 -8.57
N MET A 117 21.68 1.71 -8.64
CA MET A 117 20.86 1.33 -9.79
C MET A 117 21.30 2.06 -11.05
N GLY A 118 21.44 3.39 -10.98
CA GLY A 118 21.87 4.19 -12.13
C GLY A 118 23.28 3.84 -12.61
N PHE A 119 24.16 3.53 -11.67
CA PHE A 119 25.51 3.10 -11.97
C PHE A 119 25.49 1.71 -12.66
N CYS A 120 24.86 0.71 -12.06
CA CYS A 120 24.84 -0.65 -12.57
C CYS A 120 23.98 -0.83 -13.83
N LYS A 121 22.94 -0.01 -14.03
CA LYS A 121 22.10 -0.03 -15.25
C LYS A 121 22.66 0.81 -16.40
N GLY A 122 23.84 1.42 -16.23
CA GLY A 122 24.58 2.09 -17.28
C GLY A 122 24.12 3.51 -17.61
N PHE A 123 23.47 4.23 -16.68
CA PHE A 123 23.07 5.64 -16.87
C PHE A 123 24.27 6.57 -17.09
N LEU A 124 25.46 6.22 -16.60
CA LEU A 124 26.72 6.96 -16.82
C LEU A 124 27.58 6.42 -17.96
N GLY A 125 27.07 5.44 -18.73
CA GLY A 125 27.82 4.70 -19.75
C GLY A 125 28.17 3.29 -19.30
N LYS A 126 28.21 2.36 -20.26
CA LYS A 126 28.41 0.92 -20.00
C LYS A 126 29.88 0.51 -19.82
N ASP A 127 30.82 1.41 -20.14
CA ASP A 127 32.26 1.09 -20.21
C ASP A 127 33.01 1.48 -18.94
N LEU A 128 32.33 1.81 -17.85
CA LEU A 128 32.95 2.09 -16.58
C LEU A 128 33.49 0.79 -15.95
N PRO A 129 34.76 0.73 -15.51
CA PRO A 129 35.32 -0.50 -14.90
C PRO A 129 34.50 -1.03 -13.74
N GLU A 130 33.90 -0.14 -12.98
CA GLU A 130 33.07 -0.45 -11.81
C GLU A 130 31.72 -1.07 -12.18
N SER A 131 31.22 -0.89 -13.41
CA SER A 131 30.02 -1.61 -13.90
C SER A 131 30.23 -3.13 -13.94
N LEU A 132 31.48 -3.56 -13.81
CA LEU A 132 31.88 -4.97 -13.66
C LEU A 132 31.95 -5.41 -12.19
N SER A 133 31.60 -4.57 -11.23
CA SER A 133 31.55 -4.94 -9.81
C SER A 133 30.64 -6.15 -9.56
N MET A 134 30.89 -6.85 -8.45
CA MET A 134 30.07 -8.00 -8.08
C MET A 134 28.59 -7.63 -7.98
N GLU A 135 28.29 -6.50 -7.34
CA GLU A 135 26.94 -5.99 -7.12
C GLU A 135 26.24 -5.70 -8.47
N CYS A 136 26.90 -5.01 -9.38
CA CYS A 136 26.35 -4.70 -10.69
C CYS A 136 26.10 -5.95 -11.53
N ARG A 137 27.02 -6.92 -11.48
CA ARG A 137 26.83 -8.22 -12.16
C ARG A 137 25.64 -8.98 -11.60
N MET A 138 25.43 -8.95 -10.27
CA MET A 138 24.26 -9.56 -9.63
C MET A 138 22.98 -8.86 -10.05
N LEU A 139 22.93 -7.53 -10.02
CA LEU A 139 21.77 -6.73 -10.43
C LEU A 139 21.43 -6.88 -11.92
N ASN A 140 22.39 -7.23 -12.75
CA ASN A 140 22.20 -7.46 -14.19
C ASN A 140 22.06 -8.96 -14.54
N GLY A 141 21.93 -9.85 -13.55
CA GLY A 141 21.69 -11.29 -13.77
C GLY A 141 22.89 -12.08 -14.33
N PHE A 142 24.07 -11.46 -14.43
CA PHE A 142 25.24 -12.04 -15.13
C PHE A 142 25.69 -13.39 -14.60
N PHE A 143 25.54 -13.68 -13.31
CA PHE A 143 25.97 -14.95 -12.72
C PHE A 143 24.99 -16.10 -12.90
N TYR A 144 23.78 -15.82 -13.35
CA TYR A 144 22.73 -16.83 -13.41
C TYR A 144 22.67 -17.56 -14.74
N GLU A 145 22.86 -16.86 -15.84
CA GLU A 145 22.70 -17.41 -17.17
C GLU A 145 23.63 -18.61 -17.45
N PRO A 146 24.97 -18.54 -17.20
CA PRO A 146 25.86 -19.66 -17.47
C PRO A 146 25.66 -20.86 -16.55
N LEU A 147 25.46 -20.62 -15.25
CA LEU A 147 25.29 -21.69 -14.25
C LEU A 147 23.98 -22.42 -14.39
N ARG A 148 22.94 -21.69 -14.80
CA ARG A 148 21.62 -22.22 -15.02
C ARG A 148 21.50 -23.06 -16.29
N ALA A 149 22.17 -22.66 -17.36
CA ALA A 149 22.27 -23.48 -18.58
C ALA A 149 22.96 -24.83 -18.32
N LEU A 150 23.89 -24.86 -17.32
CA LEU A 150 24.61 -26.08 -16.93
C LEU A 150 23.85 -26.93 -15.90
N ASN A 151 23.17 -26.34 -14.95
CA ASN A 151 22.38 -27.02 -13.92
C ASN A 151 21.28 -26.15 -13.33
N PRO A 152 20.00 -26.36 -13.72
CA PRO A 152 18.89 -25.53 -13.26
C PRO A 152 18.67 -25.54 -11.74
N VAL A 153 18.97 -26.64 -11.05
CA VAL A 153 18.80 -26.74 -9.58
C VAL A 153 19.91 -25.97 -8.87
N LEU A 154 21.15 -26.11 -9.31
CA LEU A 154 22.29 -25.39 -8.75
C LEU A 154 22.15 -23.86 -8.99
N GLY A 155 21.70 -23.49 -10.18
CA GLY A 155 21.41 -22.09 -10.51
C GLY A 155 20.35 -21.47 -9.58
N LYS A 156 19.26 -22.19 -9.30
CA LYS A 156 18.23 -21.74 -8.35
C LYS A 156 18.76 -21.57 -6.93
N THR A 157 19.52 -22.53 -6.43
CA THR A 157 20.11 -22.48 -5.08
C THR A 157 21.11 -21.32 -4.95
N MET A 158 21.94 -21.10 -5.96
CA MET A 158 22.88 -20.00 -5.97
C MET A 158 22.18 -18.65 -6.11
N ALA A 159 21.09 -18.59 -6.89
CA ALA A 159 20.25 -17.41 -6.99
C ALA A 159 19.66 -17.03 -5.62
N SER A 160 19.06 -17.99 -4.93
CA SER A 160 18.51 -17.79 -3.59
C SER A 160 19.59 -17.33 -2.60
N ASN A 161 20.75 -17.96 -2.59
CA ASN A 161 21.85 -17.59 -1.70
C ASN A 161 22.40 -16.19 -2.01
N ALA A 162 22.57 -15.85 -3.29
CA ALA A 162 23.05 -14.53 -3.69
C ALA A 162 22.02 -13.44 -3.36
N PHE A 163 20.74 -13.71 -3.59
CA PHE A 163 19.65 -12.82 -3.18
C PHE A 163 19.67 -12.60 -1.67
N THR A 164 19.74 -13.66 -0.86
CA THR A 164 19.81 -13.57 0.59
C THR A 164 21.02 -12.76 1.03
N GLN A 165 22.19 -13.03 0.48
CA GLN A 165 23.42 -12.31 0.76
C GLN A 165 23.30 -10.82 0.40
N LEU A 166 22.79 -10.49 -0.79
CA LEU A 166 22.65 -9.11 -1.25
C LEU A 166 21.59 -8.38 -0.46
N THR A 167 20.47 -9.05 -0.13
CA THR A 167 19.41 -8.49 0.73
C THR A 167 19.94 -8.21 2.14
N LEU A 168 20.67 -9.15 2.75
CA LEU A 168 21.27 -8.95 4.07
C LEU A 168 22.32 -7.84 4.05
N THR A 169 23.14 -7.76 3.00
CA THR A 169 24.12 -6.67 2.82
C THR A 169 23.42 -5.34 2.66
N ASN A 170 22.33 -5.30 1.89
CA ASN A 170 21.53 -4.11 1.68
C ASN A 170 20.85 -3.64 2.99
N LEU A 171 20.14 -4.54 3.68
CA LEU A 171 19.52 -4.23 4.97
C LEU A 171 20.58 -3.81 6.00
N GLY A 172 21.73 -4.46 6.01
CA GLY A 172 22.85 -4.07 6.83
C GLY A 172 23.43 -2.69 6.47
N ALA A 173 23.49 -2.35 5.19
CA ALA A 173 23.92 -1.04 4.74
C ALA A 173 22.92 0.06 5.13
N ILE A 174 21.62 -0.13 4.83
CA ILE A 174 20.56 0.82 5.20
C ILE A 174 20.51 1.00 6.72
N SER A 175 20.61 -0.09 7.49
CA SER A 175 20.57 -0.01 8.94
C SER A 175 21.77 0.73 9.54
N LYS A 176 22.92 0.71 8.87
CA LYS A 176 24.15 1.43 9.26
C LYS A 176 24.25 2.81 8.59
N ASN A 177 23.28 3.20 7.77
CA ASN A 177 23.33 4.41 6.95
C ASN A 177 24.55 4.49 6.05
N THR A 178 24.92 3.38 5.45
CA THR A 178 26.01 3.28 4.49
C THR A 178 25.45 2.81 3.15
N ASN A 179 26.09 3.21 2.07
CA ASN A 179 25.82 2.68 0.74
C ASN A 179 26.39 1.26 0.57
N LEU A 180 26.00 0.59 -0.50
CA LEU A 180 26.67 -0.62 -0.92
C LEU A 180 28.14 -0.34 -1.30
N PRO A 181 29.05 -1.34 -1.24
CA PRO A 181 30.48 -1.14 -1.47
C PRO A 181 30.81 -0.42 -2.77
N VAL A 182 30.08 -0.69 -3.86
CA VAL A 182 30.31 0.00 -5.14
C VAL A 182 30.16 1.52 -5.03
N CYS A 183 29.21 2.00 -4.26
CA CYS A 183 29.01 3.43 -4.06
C CYS A 183 29.85 4.01 -2.92
N ASN A 184 30.18 3.24 -1.89
CA ASN A 184 31.12 3.66 -0.87
C ASN A 184 32.52 3.93 -1.45
N ASN A 185 32.92 3.12 -2.45
CA ASN A 185 34.20 3.30 -3.14
C ASN A 185 34.16 4.39 -4.23
N ASN A 186 32.97 4.75 -4.72
CA ASN A 186 32.77 5.69 -5.83
C ASN A 186 31.64 6.69 -5.53
N PRO A 187 31.71 7.48 -4.44
CA PRO A 187 30.60 8.29 -3.98
C PRO A 187 30.15 9.36 -4.97
N GLU A 188 31.08 10.00 -5.68
CA GLU A 188 30.77 11.05 -6.66
C GLU A 188 30.07 10.49 -7.90
N LEU A 189 30.51 9.33 -8.39
CA LEU A 189 29.88 8.67 -9.53
C LEU A 189 28.48 8.20 -9.17
N CYS A 190 28.28 7.62 -7.98
CA CYS A 190 26.98 7.21 -7.52
C CYS A 190 26.03 8.40 -7.29
N ALA A 191 26.51 9.50 -6.74
CA ALA A 191 25.72 10.72 -6.64
C ALA A 191 25.27 11.26 -8.00
N LYS A 192 26.14 11.20 -9.01
CA LYS A 192 25.79 11.54 -10.39
C LYS A 192 24.76 10.55 -10.97
N ALA A 193 24.95 9.26 -10.75
CA ALA A 193 24.03 8.22 -11.22
C ALA A 193 22.64 8.34 -10.57
N GLU A 194 22.57 8.66 -9.28
CA GLU A 194 21.33 8.95 -8.56
C GLU A 194 20.56 10.10 -9.22
N MET A 195 21.26 11.16 -9.61
CA MET A 195 20.64 12.29 -10.31
C MET A 195 20.10 11.92 -11.69
N GLU A 196 20.80 11.06 -12.42
CA GLU A 196 20.32 10.61 -13.74
C GLU A 196 19.08 9.71 -13.60
N VAL A 197 19.01 8.81 -12.59
CA VAL A 197 17.82 8.02 -12.30
C VAL A 197 16.65 8.93 -11.92
N TRP A 198 16.89 9.92 -11.06
CA TRP A 198 15.85 10.87 -10.67
C TRP A 198 15.33 11.70 -11.85
N ASN A 199 16.21 12.14 -12.74
CA ASN A 199 15.82 12.82 -13.97
C ASN A 199 15.01 11.91 -14.89
N GLU A 200 15.34 10.62 -14.96
CA GLU A 200 14.62 9.64 -15.76
C GLU A 200 13.18 9.42 -15.25
N ILE A 201 13.02 9.29 -13.93
CA ILE A 201 11.68 9.16 -13.30
C ILE A 201 10.84 10.40 -13.59
N GLN A 202 11.40 11.61 -13.42
CA GLN A 202 10.71 12.85 -13.74
C GLN A 202 10.27 12.89 -15.21
N LYS A 203 11.20 12.58 -16.11
CA LYS A 203 10.96 12.59 -17.55
C LYS A 203 9.87 11.58 -17.96
N ALA A 204 9.91 10.38 -17.41
CA ALA A 204 8.89 9.36 -17.67
C ALA A 204 7.50 9.82 -17.23
N ALA A 205 7.40 10.45 -16.05
CA ALA A 205 6.14 11.01 -15.57
C ALA A 205 5.65 12.16 -16.45
N GLU A 206 6.55 13.06 -16.90
CA GLU A 206 6.18 14.16 -17.79
C GLU A 206 5.71 13.68 -19.17
N GLU A 207 6.35 12.67 -19.75
CA GLU A 207 5.99 12.09 -21.02
C GLU A 207 4.65 11.33 -20.98
N ALA A 208 4.28 10.74 -19.84
CA ALA A 208 3.04 10.01 -19.68
C ALA A 208 1.82 10.91 -19.42
N TYR A 209 2.04 12.12 -18.92
CA TYR A 209 0.97 13.06 -18.55
C TYR A 209 0.28 13.68 -19.79
N ASP A 210 -1.00 13.42 -19.95
CA ASP A 210 -1.82 14.03 -21.01
C ASP A 210 -2.30 15.44 -20.58
N ARG A 211 -1.62 16.45 -21.11
CA ARG A 211 -1.97 17.87 -20.90
C ARG A 211 -2.99 18.40 -21.91
N SER A 212 -3.49 17.58 -22.82
CA SER A 212 -4.56 17.98 -23.73
C SER A 212 -5.89 18.15 -23.01
N SER A 213 -6.91 18.65 -23.70
CA SER A 213 -8.27 18.72 -23.16
C SER A 213 -8.96 17.35 -23.03
N GLU A 214 -8.37 16.28 -23.55
CA GLU A 214 -8.88 14.92 -23.36
C GLU A 214 -8.61 14.43 -21.94
N CYS A 215 -7.48 14.83 -21.31
CA CYS A 215 -7.10 14.44 -19.97
C CYS A 215 -7.18 12.93 -19.74
N SER A 216 -6.68 12.16 -20.70
CA SER A 216 -6.85 10.72 -20.74
C SER A 216 -6.06 9.99 -19.65
N PHE A 217 -4.92 10.56 -19.20
CA PHE A 217 -4.09 9.98 -18.14
C PHE A 217 -3.28 11.06 -17.39
N THR A 218 -3.24 10.95 -16.07
CA THR A 218 -2.42 11.80 -15.21
C THR A 218 -1.33 10.97 -14.52
N SER A 219 -0.07 11.35 -14.70
CA SER A 219 1.08 10.78 -14.00
C SER A 219 1.67 11.78 -13.00
N PHE A 220 2.12 11.29 -11.85
CA PHE A 220 2.80 12.09 -10.84
C PHE A 220 4.28 11.75 -10.80
N VAL A 221 5.11 12.76 -10.54
CA VAL A 221 6.50 12.52 -10.12
C VAL A 221 6.48 12.07 -8.67
N ALA A 222 7.10 10.94 -8.39
CA ALA A 222 7.08 10.34 -7.07
C ALA A 222 8.30 9.45 -6.84
N TYR A 223 8.51 9.05 -5.61
CA TYR A 223 9.46 8.02 -5.20
C TYR A 223 9.08 7.46 -3.82
N GLU A 224 9.67 6.35 -3.44
CA GLU A 224 9.54 5.80 -2.10
C GLU A 224 10.78 6.02 -1.26
N ASN A 225 10.58 6.46 -0.02
CA ASN A 225 11.55 6.37 1.06
C ASN A 225 11.30 5.05 1.81
N ALA A 226 12.23 4.12 1.68
CA ALA A 226 12.14 2.77 2.23
C ALA A 226 12.96 2.60 3.50
N SER A 227 12.86 3.53 4.42
CA SER A 227 13.52 3.41 5.73
C SER A 227 13.09 2.15 6.45
N THR A 228 14.03 1.31 6.84
CA THR A 228 13.76 0.03 7.51
C THR A 228 14.57 -0.09 8.80
N PRO A 229 14.35 0.80 9.78
CA PRO A 229 15.08 0.79 11.04
C PRO A 229 14.84 -0.52 11.78
N LEU A 230 15.92 -1.25 12.11
CA LEU A 230 15.85 -2.53 12.84
C LEU A 230 14.91 -3.57 12.18
N LEU A 231 14.87 -3.60 10.85
CA LEU A 231 13.96 -4.45 10.08
C LEU A 231 12.48 -4.11 10.24
N ASN A 232 12.17 -2.94 10.79
CA ASN A 232 10.81 -2.45 10.91
C ASN A 232 10.44 -1.58 9.71
N ASN A 233 9.28 -1.82 9.13
CA ASN A 233 8.82 -1.07 7.98
C ASN A 233 8.44 0.36 8.39
N TRP A 234 9.17 1.36 7.88
CA TRP A 234 8.87 2.77 8.05
C TRP A 234 8.90 3.49 6.69
N HIS A 235 8.16 2.95 5.75
CA HIS A 235 8.15 3.39 4.36
C HIS A 235 7.14 4.52 4.11
N ARG A 236 7.48 5.43 3.19
CA ARG A 236 6.61 6.54 2.74
C ARG A 236 6.77 6.77 1.25
N ASN A 237 5.66 6.78 0.55
CA ASN A 237 5.63 7.32 -0.81
C ASN A 237 5.58 8.83 -0.75
N VAL A 238 6.45 9.49 -1.51
CA VAL A 238 6.49 10.94 -1.69
C VAL A 238 5.93 11.26 -3.05
N ILE A 239 4.81 11.97 -3.10
CA ILE A 239 4.13 12.35 -4.34
C ILE A 239 4.15 13.86 -4.47
N PHE A 240 4.68 14.38 -5.58
CA PHE A 240 4.76 15.79 -5.89
C PHE A 240 3.55 16.23 -6.73
N ARG A 241 3.03 17.42 -6.45
CA ARG A 241 1.88 17.99 -7.14
C ARG A 241 2.09 18.17 -8.64
N ASN A 242 3.30 18.59 -9.03
CA ASN A 242 3.65 18.93 -10.42
C ASN A 242 5.15 18.67 -10.67
N ASP A 243 5.74 19.31 -11.70
CA ASP A 243 7.16 19.22 -12.06
C ASP A 243 8.13 19.98 -11.13
N ARG A 244 7.59 20.66 -10.14
CA ARG A 244 8.39 21.34 -9.11
C ARG A 244 8.69 20.38 -7.98
N VAL A 245 9.85 19.79 -8.03
CA VAL A 245 10.26 18.68 -7.18
C VAL A 245 11.56 18.98 -6.46
N VAL A 246 11.91 18.19 -5.47
CA VAL A 246 13.24 18.23 -4.83
C VAL A 246 14.33 18.02 -5.85
N LYS A 247 15.49 18.62 -5.62
CA LYS A 247 16.66 18.44 -6.50
C LYS A 247 17.12 16.99 -6.50
N LYS A 248 17.05 16.33 -5.36
CA LYS A 248 17.44 14.95 -5.07
C LYS A 248 16.39 14.32 -4.18
N PRO A 249 15.98 13.04 -4.39
CA PRO A 249 15.12 12.34 -3.45
C PRO A 249 15.73 12.31 -2.04
N VAL A 250 14.92 12.59 -1.04
CA VAL A 250 15.30 12.44 0.36
C VAL A 250 15.03 11.00 0.78
N ASN A 251 16.05 10.27 1.12
CA ASN A 251 15.99 8.86 1.45
C ASN A 251 16.54 8.55 2.85
N ALA A 252 16.48 7.28 3.25
CA ALA A 252 16.94 6.84 4.57
C ALA A 252 18.40 7.18 4.84
N LEU A 253 19.25 7.16 3.81
CA LEU A 253 20.69 7.46 3.93
C LEU A 253 20.96 8.93 4.23
N ASP A 254 20.10 9.83 3.73
CA ASP A 254 20.19 11.27 3.98
C ASP A 254 19.77 11.66 5.41
N MET A 255 18.95 10.84 6.05
CA MET A 255 18.39 11.09 7.39
C MET A 255 19.24 10.55 8.52
N ALA A 256 20.31 9.87 8.20
CA ALA A 256 21.19 9.25 9.16
C ALA A 256 21.87 10.30 10.05
N VAL A 257 21.46 10.36 11.28
CA VAL A 257 22.16 11.13 12.32
C VAL A 257 23.00 10.18 13.15
N VAL A 258 24.31 10.19 12.91
CA VAL A 258 25.25 9.43 13.75
C VAL A 258 25.21 10.00 15.16
N VAL A 259 24.74 9.17 16.09
CA VAL A 259 24.73 9.53 17.49
C VAL A 259 25.95 8.95 18.16
N ASN A 260 26.93 9.76 18.35
CA ASN A 260 28.05 9.45 19.20
C ASN A 260 27.81 10.02 20.60
N LYS A 261 27.59 9.17 21.59
CA LYS A 261 27.62 9.59 23.00
C LYS A 261 29.04 9.91 23.47
N ASP A 262 30.03 9.38 22.77
CA ASP A 262 31.44 9.55 23.07
C ASP A 262 32.23 9.72 21.78
N PRO A 263 32.70 10.94 21.44
CA PRO A 263 33.44 11.19 20.22
C PRO A 263 34.80 10.47 20.17
N THR A 264 35.22 9.78 21.22
CA THR A 264 36.48 9.04 21.30
C THR A 264 36.34 7.55 21.02
N LYS A 265 35.12 7.04 20.88
CA LYS A 265 34.85 5.63 20.58
C LYS A 265 34.37 5.45 19.14
N GLU A 266 34.90 4.41 18.50
CA GLU A 266 34.41 3.94 17.21
C GLU A 266 32.88 3.80 17.25
N PRO A 267 32.17 4.04 16.12
CA PRO A 267 30.72 3.82 16.06
C PRO A 267 30.45 2.34 16.39
N VAL A 268 30.13 2.08 17.63
CA VAL A 268 29.64 0.78 18.05
C VAL A 268 28.37 0.52 17.26
N ASP A 269 28.04 -0.75 17.01
CA ASP A 269 26.75 -1.24 16.53
C ASP A 269 25.61 -0.68 17.40
N THR A 270 25.33 0.58 17.22
CA THR A 270 24.47 1.42 18.07
C THR A 270 23.00 1.14 17.83
N LEU A 271 22.70 0.28 16.86
CA LEU A 271 21.32 -0.13 16.59
C LEU A 271 20.69 -0.90 17.76
N LEU A 272 21.48 -1.69 18.48
CA LEU A 272 21.04 -2.45 19.65
C LEU A 272 21.12 -1.66 20.97
N ALA A 273 21.86 -0.55 21.01
CA ALA A 273 22.10 0.22 22.23
C ALA A 273 21.11 1.37 22.48
N ILE A 274 20.17 1.60 21.57
CA ILE A 274 19.22 2.74 21.64
C ILE A 274 17.80 2.28 22.03
N VAL A 275 17.63 1.07 22.49
CA VAL A 275 16.36 0.63 23.07
C VAL A 275 16.41 0.93 24.57
N PRO A 276 15.69 1.95 25.06
CA PRO A 276 15.51 2.11 26.50
C PRO A 276 14.71 0.92 27.01
N ASP A 277 15.07 0.40 28.18
CA ASP A 277 14.29 -0.62 28.90
C ASP A 277 12.88 -0.14 29.33
N GLU A 278 12.54 1.11 29.06
CA GLU A 278 11.27 1.72 29.40
C GLU A 278 10.33 1.79 28.18
N PRO A 279 9.14 1.21 28.26
CA PRO A 279 8.31 0.88 27.08
C PRO A 279 7.51 2.03 26.45
N ARG A 280 7.71 3.28 26.80
CA ARG A 280 6.83 4.38 26.31
C ARG A 280 7.43 5.77 26.21
N VAL A 281 8.71 5.93 26.07
CA VAL A 281 9.28 7.29 25.96
C VAL A 281 9.72 7.59 24.53
N TRP A 282 8.77 7.88 23.70
CA TRP A 282 8.91 8.75 22.55
C TRP A 282 8.07 10.01 22.87
N PRO A 283 8.62 11.20 22.85
CA PRO A 283 9.83 11.67 22.21
C PRO A 283 11.12 11.38 23.00
N VAL A 284 12.20 11.18 22.24
CA VAL A 284 13.55 11.06 22.82
C VAL A 284 13.87 12.34 23.58
N PRO A 285 14.40 12.27 24.81
CA PRO A 285 14.71 13.46 25.59
C PRO A 285 15.58 14.47 24.82
N PRO A 286 15.36 15.79 24.99
CA PRO A 286 16.17 16.82 24.34
C PRO A 286 17.67 16.57 24.57
N GLY A 287 18.44 16.57 23.46
CA GLY A 287 19.88 16.30 23.48
C GLY A 287 20.30 14.86 23.23
N THR A 288 19.34 13.91 23.14
CA THR A 288 19.61 12.57 22.65
C THR A 288 19.54 12.56 21.13
N LYS A 289 20.63 12.20 20.48
CA LYS A 289 20.63 12.02 19.03
C LYS A 289 20.21 10.59 18.73
N VAL A 290 19.25 10.37 17.87
CA VAL A 290 18.69 9.04 17.57
C VAL A 290 18.86 8.74 16.10
N ASN A 291 19.31 7.54 15.82
CA ASN A 291 19.51 7.03 14.47
C ASN A 291 18.22 6.41 13.94
N HIS A 292 17.12 7.19 13.96
CA HIS A 292 15.85 6.75 13.44
C HIS A 292 15.31 7.76 12.44
N PRO A 293 14.73 7.30 11.33
CA PRO A 293 13.96 8.14 10.45
C PRO A 293 12.69 8.57 11.18
N LEU A 294 12.81 9.66 11.95
CA LEU A 294 11.65 10.31 12.53
C LEU A 294 10.93 11.10 11.43
N PRO A 295 9.59 11.24 11.49
CA PRO A 295 8.86 12.04 10.52
C PRO A 295 9.41 13.45 10.38
N GLN A 296 9.72 14.11 11.49
CA GLN A 296 10.17 15.51 11.50
C GLN A 296 11.50 15.75 10.77
N PRO A 297 12.59 14.99 11.00
CA PRO A 297 13.81 15.12 10.19
C PRO A 297 13.58 14.88 8.70
N PHE A 298 12.74 13.88 8.36
CA PHE A 298 12.37 13.60 6.99
C PHE A 298 11.64 14.77 6.34
N TRP A 299 10.60 15.28 6.98
CA TRP A 299 9.83 16.41 6.48
C TRP A 299 10.67 17.70 6.45
N ASN A 300 11.53 17.95 7.45
CA ASN A 300 12.45 19.10 7.43
C ASN A 300 13.34 19.07 6.21
N LYS A 301 13.93 17.91 5.91
CA LYS A 301 14.80 17.75 4.77
C LYS A 301 14.05 17.90 3.45
N LEU A 302 12.86 17.31 3.34
CA LEU A 302 11.99 17.48 2.19
C LEU A 302 11.62 18.94 1.95
N GLU A 303 11.19 19.67 2.99
CA GLU A 303 10.83 21.10 2.86
C GLU A 303 12.04 21.95 2.50
N GLU A 304 13.21 21.69 3.12
CA GLU A 304 14.45 22.38 2.79
C GLU A 304 14.83 22.17 1.31
N ASP A 305 14.85 20.92 0.87
CA ASP A 305 15.24 20.58 -0.50
C ASP A 305 14.18 21.00 -1.51
N CYS A 306 12.90 20.96 -1.14
CA CYS A 306 11.79 21.47 -1.95
C CYS A 306 11.89 22.98 -2.17
N SER A 307 12.32 23.74 -1.17
CA SER A 307 12.55 25.19 -1.31
C SER A 307 13.68 25.55 -2.27
N LYS A 308 14.60 24.62 -2.53
CA LYS A 308 15.76 24.74 -3.42
C LYS A 308 15.60 23.91 -4.71
N GLY A 309 14.44 23.31 -4.90
CA GLY A 309 14.17 22.33 -5.96
C GLY A 309 14.16 22.94 -7.37
N LYS A 310 14.03 22.03 -8.33
CA LYS A 310 13.96 22.38 -9.76
C LYS A 310 12.66 23.17 -10.02
N ASN A 311 12.75 24.19 -10.90
CA ASN A 311 11.63 25.04 -11.29
C ASN A 311 10.99 25.88 -10.17
N VAL A 312 11.57 25.91 -8.98
CA VAL A 312 11.10 26.73 -7.85
C VAL A 312 11.65 28.15 -8.00
N THR A 313 10.76 29.14 -8.05
CA THR A 313 11.15 30.57 -8.08
C THR A 313 10.87 31.18 -6.70
N PRO A 314 11.89 31.69 -5.98
CA PRO A 314 11.68 32.34 -4.70
C PRO A 314 10.67 33.50 -4.81
N GLY A 315 9.68 33.52 -3.92
CA GLY A 315 8.71 34.62 -3.80
C GLY A 315 7.50 34.58 -4.74
N LYS A 316 7.37 33.59 -5.63
CA LYS A 316 6.14 33.36 -6.41
C LYS A 316 5.35 32.15 -5.87
N ALA A 317 4.05 32.07 -6.16
CA ALA A 317 3.16 30.97 -5.77
C ALA A 317 3.52 29.59 -6.36
N SER A 318 4.68 29.48 -6.99
CA SER A 318 5.24 28.28 -7.59
C SER A 318 5.98 27.44 -6.53
N ARG A 319 5.25 26.93 -5.52
CA ARG A 319 5.86 26.06 -4.52
C ARG A 319 6.01 24.65 -5.06
N CYS A 320 7.12 24.00 -4.70
CA CYS A 320 7.17 22.56 -4.63
C CYS A 320 6.19 22.12 -3.54
N ASP A 321 5.15 21.41 -3.92
CA ASP A 321 4.10 20.90 -3.01
C ASP A 321 4.09 19.38 -3.09
N PHE A 322 4.04 18.71 -1.94
CA PHE A 322 4.12 17.26 -1.85
C PHE A 322 3.28 16.73 -0.69
N ILE A 323 2.97 15.45 -0.74
CA ILE A 323 2.42 14.67 0.37
C ILE A 323 3.29 13.43 0.57
N THR A 324 3.31 12.93 1.81
CA THR A 324 3.93 11.65 2.17
C THR A 324 2.84 10.67 2.59
N ILE A 325 2.91 9.42 2.10
CA ILE A 325 1.89 8.41 2.35
C ILE A 325 2.55 7.20 3.02
N PRO A 326 2.36 7.01 4.34
CA PRO A 326 2.81 5.81 5.02
C PRO A 326 2.04 4.58 4.51
N HIS A 327 2.74 3.45 4.41
CA HIS A 327 2.18 2.19 3.94
C HIS A 327 2.79 0.99 4.64
N ASN A 328 2.16 -0.19 4.52
CA ASN A 328 2.57 -1.42 5.22
C ASN A 328 2.62 -1.28 6.75
N SER A 329 1.69 -0.54 7.35
CA SER A 329 1.67 -0.38 8.79
C SER A 329 1.46 -1.71 9.53
N ASN A 330 0.72 -2.65 8.93
CA ASN A 330 0.57 -4.03 9.42
C ASN A 330 1.91 -4.78 9.55
N LEU A 331 2.95 -4.39 8.79
CA LEU A 331 4.31 -4.90 8.86
C LEU A 331 5.23 -4.02 9.71
N GLY A 332 4.80 -2.81 10.03
CA GLY A 332 5.46 -1.89 10.94
C GLY A 332 5.24 -2.34 12.38
N GLY A 333 5.96 -3.35 12.83
CA GLY A 333 5.87 -3.86 14.19
C GLY A 333 6.14 -2.76 15.22
N GLY A 334 5.34 -2.68 16.23
CA GLY A 334 5.55 -1.81 17.38
C GLY A 334 5.84 -2.64 18.61
N GLY A 335 6.94 -3.38 18.67
CA GLY A 335 7.37 -4.04 19.90
C GLY A 335 8.05 -3.08 20.85
N LYS A 336 8.30 -3.51 22.08
CA LYS A 336 9.06 -2.71 23.05
C LYS A 336 10.42 -2.25 22.51
N ALA A 337 10.93 -2.91 21.48
CA ALA A 337 12.24 -2.67 20.88
C ALA A 337 12.19 -1.81 19.60
N PHE A 338 11.02 -1.53 19.02
CA PHE A 338 10.92 -0.91 17.69
C PHE A 338 9.92 0.24 17.69
N PRO A 339 10.24 1.38 17.08
CA PRO A 339 9.30 2.48 16.96
C PRO A 339 8.10 2.05 16.10
N PRO A 340 6.87 2.43 16.49
CA PRO A 340 5.71 2.20 15.65
C PRO A 340 5.81 3.03 14.36
N MET A 341 5.11 2.58 13.29
CA MET A 341 4.98 3.34 12.04
C MET A 341 4.46 4.77 12.29
N PHE A 342 3.49 4.91 13.19
CA PHE A 342 2.85 6.18 13.54
C PHE A 342 3.36 6.66 14.91
N LEU A 343 4.31 7.58 14.88
CA LEU A 343 4.90 8.16 16.08
C LEU A 343 4.04 9.31 16.62
N ASP A 344 4.07 9.47 17.94
CA ASP A 344 3.39 10.59 18.58
C ASP A 344 4.06 11.92 18.25
N PRO A 345 3.29 12.98 17.98
CA PRO A 345 3.84 14.31 17.86
C PRO A 345 4.56 14.78 19.13
N TYR A 346 5.62 15.57 18.96
CA TYR A 346 6.35 16.14 20.09
C TYR A 346 5.57 17.27 20.81
N ASN A 347 4.72 17.99 20.07
CA ASN A 347 3.98 19.14 20.55
C ASN A 347 2.83 19.48 19.59
N THR A 348 2.07 20.51 19.91
CA THR A 348 0.94 21.00 19.11
C THR A 348 1.33 21.43 17.68
N ALA A 349 2.51 22.07 17.52
CA ALA A 349 2.96 22.48 16.18
C ALA A 349 3.27 21.24 15.32
N ASP A 350 3.87 20.24 15.92
CA ASP A 350 4.17 18.96 15.27
C ASP A 350 2.89 18.18 14.93
N ALA A 351 1.89 18.19 15.83
CA ALA A 351 0.58 17.58 15.56
C ALA A 351 -0.11 18.22 14.33
N LYS A 352 -0.03 19.55 14.19
CA LYS A 352 -0.51 20.24 12.97
C LYS A 352 0.25 19.83 11.73
N ARG A 353 1.55 19.60 11.87
CA ARG A 353 2.42 19.22 10.76
C ARG A 353 2.09 17.81 10.26
N HIS A 354 1.79 16.86 11.14
CA HIS A 354 1.31 15.52 10.77
C HIS A 354 0.11 15.61 9.80
N LEU A 355 -0.87 16.47 10.10
CA LEU A 355 -2.06 16.66 9.25
C LEU A 355 -1.73 17.20 7.85
N GLN A 356 -0.63 17.93 7.72
CA GLN A 356 -0.21 18.52 6.44
C GLN A 356 0.62 17.56 5.61
N MET A 357 1.53 16.84 6.25
CA MET A 357 2.52 16.00 5.60
C MET A 357 2.02 14.59 5.29
N GLU A 358 1.20 14.02 6.18
CA GLU A 358 0.62 12.68 6.04
C GLU A 358 -0.93 12.74 6.03
N PRO A 359 -1.55 13.35 5.00
CA PRO A 359 -3.01 13.43 4.94
C PRO A 359 -3.66 12.08 4.68
N LEU A 360 -2.92 11.11 4.16
CA LEU A 360 -3.39 9.80 3.75
C LEU A 360 -2.52 8.69 4.32
N VAL A 361 -3.09 7.49 4.37
CA VAL A 361 -2.40 6.22 4.64
C VAL A 361 -2.86 5.18 3.64
N GLU A 362 -1.97 4.31 3.21
CA GLU A 362 -2.32 3.15 2.40
C GLU A 362 -2.89 2.06 3.30
N ILE A 363 -4.19 1.76 3.12
CA ILE A 363 -4.93 0.83 3.99
C ILE A 363 -4.83 -0.62 3.52
N TYR A 364 -4.52 -0.83 2.25
CA TYR A 364 -4.39 -2.15 1.64
C TYR A 364 -3.42 -2.13 0.46
N GLN A 365 -2.66 -3.20 0.33
CA GLN A 365 -1.81 -3.50 -0.81
C GLN A 365 -1.52 -5.01 -0.88
N ASP A 366 -0.63 -5.47 -1.76
CA ASP A 366 -0.32 -6.89 -1.93
C ASP A 366 0.27 -7.56 -0.67
N LYS A 367 0.91 -6.79 0.22
CA LYS A 367 1.38 -7.27 1.53
C LYS A 367 0.31 -7.19 2.63
N GLY A 368 -0.97 -7.22 2.27
CA GLY A 368 -2.10 -7.38 3.17
C GLY A 368 -2.80 -6.09 3.61
N ALA A 369 -3.78 -6.25 4.49
CA ALA A 369 -4.64 -5.18 4.98
C ALA A 369 -4.09 -4.53 6.26
N SER A 370 -4.09 -3.20 6.28
CA SER A 370 -3.71 -2.37 7.43
C SER A 370 -4.91 -1.75 8.14
N GLU A 371 -6.16 -2.06 7.75
CA GLU A 371 -7.36 -1.51 8.40
C GLU A 371 -7.42 -1.86 9.88
N CYS A 372 -7.50 -3.16 10.17
CA CYS A 372 -7.70 -3.73 11.50
C CYS A 372 -7.29 -5.20 11.49
N ARG A 373 -7.20 -5.82 12.67
CA ARG A 373 -6.88 -7.24 12.80
C ARG A 373 -7.84 -7.94 13.75
N TYR A 374 -8.41 -9.03 13.29
CA TYR A 374 -9.13 -10.01 14.09
C TYR A 374 -8.50 -11.38 13.91
N ASP A 375 -8.15 -12.02 15.01
CA ASP A 375 -7.67 -13.39 15.02
C ASP A 375 -8.39 -14.13 16.15
N PRO A 376 -9.28 -15.08 15.86
CA PRO A 376 -10.06 -15.79 16.88
C PRO A 376 -9.21 -16.61 17.84
N ARG A 377 -7.96 -16.90 17.47
CA ARG A 377 -6.99 -17.60 18.33
C ARG A 377 -6.34 -16.67 19.36
N PHE A 378 -6.30 -15.37 19.10
CA PHE A 378 -5.56 -14.35 19.86
C PHE A 378 -6.41 -13.10 20.05
N LEU A 379 -7.59 -13.22 20.66
CA LEU A 379 -8.48 -12.08 20.91
C LEU A 379 -7.83 -10.98 21.79
N ALA A 380 -6.90 -11.36 22.66
CA ALA A 380 -6.12 -10.40 23.42
C ALA A 380 -5.06 -9.75 22.52
N GLY A 381 -5.13 -8.43 22.36
CA GLY A 381 -4.18 -7.63 21.57
C GLY A 381 -4.63 -7.27 20.14
N THR A 382 -5.76 -7.77 19.66
CA THR A 382 -6.33 -7.32 18.36
C THR A 382 -7.09 -6.00 18.50
N ASN A 383 -7.52 -5.67 19.70
CA ASN A 383 -8.29 -4.46 20.04
C ASN A 383 -9.56 -4.25 19.22
N THR A 384 -10.09 -5.32 18.61
CA THR A 384 -11.36 -5.34 17.87
C THR A 384 -12.08 -6.68 18.04
N ILE A 385 -13.42 -6.62 18.02
CA ILE A 385 -14.31 -7.78 17.93
C ILE A 385 -14.91 -7.92 16.52
N ASP A 386 -14.49 -7.09 15.59
CA ASP A 386 -14.97 -7.07 14.20
C ASP A 386 -14.34 -8.24 13.43
N GLU A 387 -15.11 -9.28 13.21
CA GLU A 387 -14.68 -10.50 12.51
C GLU A 387 -14.27 -10.24 11.05
N TYR A 388 -14.80 -9.17 10.43
CA TYR A 388 -14.37 -8.76 9.08
C TYR A 388 -12.93 -8.24 9.04
N CYS A 389 -12.27 -8.04 10.18
CA CYS A 389 -10.86 -7.74 10.29
C CYS A 389 -9.93 -8.97 10.12
N ALA A 390 -10.51 -10.16 9.85
CA ALA A 390 -9.76 -11.36 9.45
C ALA A 390 -9.47 -11.39 7.93
N PHE A 391 -9.36 -10.25 7.27
CA PHE A 391 -9.15 -10.10 5.84
C PHE A 391 -7.69 -9.84 5.51
N GLU A 392 -7.10 -10.69 4.63
CA GLU A 392 -5.73 -10.52 4.09
C GLU A 392 -4.72 -10.11 5.20
N ILE A 393 -4.75 -10.82 6.31
CA ILE A 393 -3.85 -10.57 7.43
C ILE A 393 -2.45 -11.05 7.06
N LEU A 394 -1.52 -10.12 6.94
CA LEU A 394 -0.10 -10.38 6.89
C LEU A 394 0.57 -9.51 7.95
N ASP A 395 1.31 -10.12 8.87
CA ASP A 395 2.00 -9.39 9.93
C ASP A 395 3.52 -9.60 9.87
N SER A 396 4.26 -8.80 10.66
CA SER A 396 5.72 -8.87 10.70
C SER A 396 6.29 -10.24 11.12
N LYS A 397 5.51 -11.05 11.84
CA LYS A 397 5.92 -12.41 12.22
C LYS A 397 5.86 -13.35 11.02
N SER A 398 4.92 -13.14 10.14
CA SER A 398 4.75 -13.93 8.91
C SER A 398 5.89 -13.68 7.93
N LEU A 399 6.36 -12.45 7.79
CA LEU A 399 7.53 -12.12 6.98
C LEU A 399 8.82 -12.73 7.54
N GLY A 400 8.99 -12.80 8.86
CA GLY A 400 10.17 -13.40 9.49
C GLY A 400 10.35 -14.88 9.15
N SER A 401 9.26 -15.62 9.00
CA SER A 401 9.30 -17.02 8.55
C SER A 401 9.48 -17.15 7.02
N ALA A 402 9.04 -16.15 6.27
CA ALA A 402 9.07 -16.15 4.80
C ALA A 402 10.36 -15.56 4.22
N SER A 403 11.01 -14.62 4.90
CA SER A 403 12.22 -13.97 4.41
C SER A 403 13.51 -14.74 4.70
N GLY A 404 13.45 -15.86 5.44
CA GLY A 404 14.64 -16.59 5.85
C GLY A 404 15.59 -15.78 6.76
N VAL A 405 15.22 -14.57 7.12
CA VAL A 405 15.94 -13.74 8.09
C VAL A 405 15.51 -14.22 9.47
N GLY A 406 16.17 -15.31 9.90
CA GLY A 406 15.81 -16.03 11.08
C GLY A 406 15.84 -15.21 12.33
N SER A 407 14.71 -15.09 12.98
CA SER A 407 14.74 -15.37 14.41
C SER A 407 14.68 -16.90 14.55
N GLY A 408 15.78 -17.52 14.84
CA GLY A 408 15.86 -18.95 15.17
C GLY A 408 15.15 -19.25 16.50
N SER A 409 13.85 -19.02 16.51
CA SER A 409 12.94 -19.40 17.57
C SER A 409 11.73 -20.08 16.96
N SER A 410 11.92 -21.33 16.60
CA SER A 410 10.83 -22.31 16.54
C SER A 410 10.31 -22.55 17.98
N SER A 411 9.78 -21.52 18.61
CA SER A 411 8.98 -21.71 19.82
C SER A 411 7.59 -22.15 19.36
N SER A 412 7.36 -23.45 19.40
CA SER A 412 6.05 -24.10 19.25
C SER A 412 5.11 -23.81 20.41
N GLY A 413 5.15 -22.60 20.95
CA GLY A 413 4.24 -22.11 21.98
C GLY A 413 3.40 -20.94 21.46
N PRO A 414 2.17 -20.73 21.96
CA PRO A 414 1.40 -19.55 21.64
C PRO A 414 2.24 -18.32 22.00
N ALA A 415 2.56 -17.51 21.01
CA ALA A 415 3.26 -16.25 21.24
C ALA A 415 2.43 -15.44 22.24
N ALA A 416 3.09 -14.89 23.26
CA ALA A 416 2.44 -14.00 24.21
C ALA A 416 1.68 -12.91 23.45
N PRO A 417 0.47 -12.51 23.91
CA PRO A 417 -0.30 -11.45 23.30
C PRO A 417 0.58 -10.19 23.23
N ASP A 418 0.95 -9.84 22.02
CA ASP A 418 1.83 -8.73 21.77
C ASP A 418 0.99 -7.47 21.67
N THR A 419 1.25 -6.50 22.53
CA THR A 419 0.75 -5.13 22.43
C THR A 419 1.26 -4.39 21.18
N TRP A 420 2.06 -5.04 20.37
CA TRP A 420 2.61 -4.60 19.10
C TRP A 420 1.55 -4.25 18.07
N GLY A 421 0.47 -5.02 18.02
CA GLY A 421 -0.52 -4.93 16.99
C GLY A 421 -1.37 -3.66 17.03
N GLU A 422 -1.38 -2.92 18.12
CA GLU A 422 -2.35 -1.84 18.26
C GLU A 422 -2.10 -0.70 17.27
N ARG A 423 -0.86 -0.20 17.18
CA ARG A 423 -0.49 0.90 16.27
C ARG A 423 -0.04 0.47 14.87
N ALA A 424 -0.05 -0.82 14.59
CA ALA A 424 0.15 -1.35 13.26
C ALA A 424 -1.11 -1.21 12.38
N TYR A 425 -2.26 -0.94 12.99
CA TYR A 425 -3.54 -0.90 12.28
C TYR A 425 -4.19 0.48 12.34
N VAL A 426 -4.57 0.97 11.17
CA VAL A 426 -5.05 2.35 10.94
C VAL A 426 -6.25 2.72 11.80
N ARG A 427 -7.21 1.78 12.01
CA ARG A 427 -8.37 2.02 12.87
C ARG A 427 -7.98 2.34 14.32
N ASN A 428 -6.94 1.69 14.83
CA ASN A 428 -6.43 1.96 16.17
C ASN A 428 -5.72 3.32 16.23
N VAL A 429 -4.95 3.66 15.20
CA VAL A 429 -4.30 4.98 15.07
C VAL A 429 -5.34 6.11 15.06
N TRP A 430 -6.46 5.92 14.34
CA TRP A 430 -7.58 6.88 14.38
C TRP A 430 -8.20 7.00 15.76
N LYS A 431 -8.36 5.87 16.49
CA LYS A 431 -8.83 5.89 17.89
C LYS A 431 -7.89 6.66 18.80
N ASP A 432 -6.57 6.48 18.67
CA ASP A 432 -5.57 7.24 19.40
C ASP A 432 -5.66 8.74 19.09
N GLY A 433 -5.83 9.09 17.82
CA GLY A 433 -5.97 10.48 17.38
C GLY A 433 -7.15 11.19 18.03
N ILE A 434 -8.35 10.58 18.05
CA ILE A 434 -9.51 11.17 18.74
C ILE A 434 -9.36 11.18 20.26
N GLN A 435 -8.59 10.25 20.85
CA GLN A 435 -8.25 10.29 22.27
C GLN A 435 -7.34 11.48 22.60
N TYR A 436 -6.34 11.79 21.78
CA TYR A 436 -5.48 12.97 21.96
C TYR A 436 -6.31 14.26 21.90
N ALA A 437 -7.23 14.35 20.94
CA ALA A 437 -8.13 15.49 20.85
C ALA A 437 -9.03 15.62 22.09
N ALA A 438 -9.65 14.53 22.53
CA ALA A 438 -10.51 14.49 23.72
C ALA A 438 -9.78 14.84 25.01
N LYS A 439 -8.55 14.36 25.18
CA LYS A 439 -7.68 14.65 26.33
C LYS A 439 -6.95 15.99 26.22
N LYS A 440 -7.12 16.73 25.11
CA LYS A 440 -6.43 17.99 24.81
C LYS A 440 -4.90 17.88 24.89
N THR A 441 -4.33 16.72 24.55
CA THR A 441 -2.89 16.45 24.61
C THR A 441 -2.10 17.43 23.74
N PHE A 442 -2.64 17.78 22.57
CA PHE A 442 -2.05 18.73 21.61
C PHE A 442 -3.04 19.90 21.37
N ASP A 443 -3.46 20.57 22.44
CA ASP A 443 -4.47 21.65 22.38
C ASP A 443 -5.79 21.22 21.70
N GLY A 444 -6.14 19.94 21.78
CA GLY A 444 -7.34 19.37 21.17
C GLY A 444 -7.17 18.96 19.71
N ILE A 445 -5.98 18.99 19.16
CA ILE A 445 -5.72 18.53 17.79
C ILE A 445 -5.63 17.00 17.75
N ASN A 446 -6.36 16.41 16.80
CA ASN A 446 -6.17 15.03 16.40
C ASN A 446 -5.07 14.96 15.32
N PRO A 447 -3.86 14.43 15.61
CA PRO A 447 -2.76 14.42 14.66
C PRO A 447 -2.92 13.35 13.56
N PHE A 448 -3.83 12.40 13.74
CA PHE A 448 -4.00 11.23 12.88
C PHE A 448 -5.32 11.26 12.09
N LYS A 449 -5.76 12.42 11.64
CA LYS A 449 -6.91 12.56 10.73
C LYS A 449 -6.56 12.17 9.29
N MET A 450 -5.98 11.01 9.10
CA MET A 450 -5.62 10.49 7.78
C MET A 450 -6.85 9.94 7.07
N GLY A 451 -6.95 10.21 5.76
CA GLY A 451 -7.79 9.48 4.83
C GLY A 451 -7.09 8.20 4.36
N VAL A 452 -7.70 7.47 3.43
CA VAL A 452 -7.18 6.20 2.94
C VAL A 452 -7.05 6.14 1.43
N VAL A 453 -6.05 5.37 0.98
CA VAL A 453 -5.84 4.90 -0.38
C VAL A 453 -5.49 3.42 -0.34
N SER A 454 -5.53 2.74 -1.48
CA SER A 454 -4.95 1.40 -1.68
C SER A 454 -3.95 1.43 -2.82
N ALA A 455 -3.09 0.43 -2.91
CA ALA A 455 -2.18 0.30 -4.04
C ALA A 455 -1.79 -1.18 -4.28
N SER A 456 -0.89 -1.43 -5.22
CA SER A 456 -0.36 -2.79 -5.41
C SER A 456 0.94 -3.03 -4.67
N ASP A 457 1.83 -2.05 -4.65
CA ASP A 457 3.23 -2.25 -4.26
C ASP A 457 3.93 -3.35 -5.10
N SER A 458 3.39 -3.63 -6.29
CA SER A 458 3.94 -4.65 -7.18
C SER A 458 5.33 -4.25 -7.66
N HIS A 459 6.25 -5.20 -7.66
CA HIS A 459 7.64 -5.02 -8.08
C HIS A 459 7.89 -5.48 -9.53
N THR A 460 6.85 -5.49 -10.35
CA THR A 460 6.92 -5.99 -11.73
C THR A 460 6.56 -4.96 -12.79
N GLY A 461 6.29 -3.72 -12.38
CA GLY A 461 5.87 -2.65 -13.28
C GLY A 461 4.42 -2.74 -13.78
N VAL A 462 3.62 -3.72 -13.34
CA VAL A 462 2.22 -3.95 -13.75
C VAL A 462 1.26 -2.98 -13.07
N MET A 463 1.39 -1.72 -13.38
CA MET A 463 0.66 -0.63 -12.74
C MET A 463 -0.87 -0.80 -12.84
N GLY A 464 -1.54 -0.98 -11.70
CA GLY A 464 -3.00 -1.08 -11.62
C GLY A 464 -3.59 -2.41 -12.09
N TRP A 465 -2.77 -3.43 -12.26
CA TRP A 465 -3.23 -4.77 -12.59
C TRP A 465 -3.44 -5.59 -11.31
N HIS A 466 -4.71 -5.86 -11.01
CA HIS A 466 -5.16 -6.59 -9.83
C HIS A 466 -6.02 -7.79 -10.25
N PRO A 467 -5.43 -8.84 -10.87
CA PRO A 467 -6.21 -9.94 -11.41
C PRO A 467 -6.66 -10.88 -10.29
N GLU A 468 -7.95 -10.92 -10.02
CA GLU A 468 -8.59 -11.88 -9.11
C GLU A 468 -8.80 -13.25 -9.78
N ASN A 469 -7.78 -13.74 -10.45
CA ASN A 469 -7.78 -15.02 -11.15
C ASN A 469 -6.40 -15.70 -11.07
N GLU A 470 -6.27 -16.84 -11.70
CA GLU A 470 -5.05 -17.66 -11.71
C GLU A 470 -3.85 -17.03 -12.46
N GLN A 471 -3.99 -15.82 -13.01
CA GLN A 471 -2.93 -15.16 -13.77
C GLN A 471 -1.98 -14.32 -12.89
N TRP A 472 -2.28 -14.14 -11.60
CA TRP A 472 -1.40 -13.40 -10.71
C TRP A 472 -0.07 -14.13 -10.47
N PRO A 473 1.08 -13.55 -10.86
CA PRO A 473 2.39 -14.20 -10.72
C PRO A 473 3.07 -13.91 -9.36
N GLY A 474 2.38 -13.24 -8.45
CA GLY A 474 2.91 -12.81 -7.15
C GLY A 474 3.53 -11.41 -7.16
N HIS A 475 3.89 -10.94 -5.98
CA HIS A 475 4.45 -9.61 -5.71
C HIS A 475 5.70 -9.30 -6.53
N LEU A 476 6.62 -10.27 -6.65
CA LEU A 476 7.89 -10.13 -7.36
C LEU A 476 7.86 -10.72 -8.79
N GLY A 477 6.72 -11.21 -9.23
CA GLY A 477 6.52 -11.74 -10.57
C GLY A 477 7.11 -13.11 -10.85
N ILE A 478 7.92 -13.65 -9.95
CA ILE A 478 8.52 -14.99 -10.03
C ILE A 478 8.20 -15.86 -8.82
N ASP A 479 7.28 -15.39 -8.00
CA ASP A 479 6.92 -16.03 -6.75
C ASP A 479 6.29 -17.41 -6.97
N ASP A 480 5.62 -17.62 -8.09
CA ASP A 480 5.08 -18.90 -8.52
C ASP A 480 6.15 -19.93 -8.97
N ALA A 481 7.41 -19.49 -9.07
CA ALA A 481 8.54 -20.31 -9.54
C ALA A 481 9.27 -21.05 -8.45
N TYR A 482 9.20 -20.56 -7.22
CA TYR A 482 9.91 -21.16 -6.11
C TYR A 482 9.04 -22.18 -5.39
N PRO A 483 9.63 -23.22 -4.78
CA PRO A 483 8.89 -24.05 -3.86
C PRO A 483 8.27 -23.14 -2.81
N MET A 484 6.97 -23.13 -2.72
CA MET A 484 6.22 -22.20 -1.88
C MET A 484 6.52 -22.34 -0.37
N ALA A 485 7.23 -23.38 0.02
CA ALA A 485 7.77 -23.53 1.37
C ALA A 485 8.81 -22.45 1.74
N GLU A 486 9.38 -21.77 0.75
CA GLU A 486 10.45 -20.79 0.94
C GLU A 486 10.02 -19.35 0.57
N SER A 487 8.84 -19.17 -0.04
CA SER A 487 8.35 -17.84 -0.46
C SER A 487 7.01 -17.52 0.17
N SER A 488 6.83 -16.25 0.53
CA SER A 488 5.60 -15.67 1.02
C SER A 488 4.50 -15.50 -0.05
N THR A 489 4.61 -16.17 -1.16
CA THR A 489 3.91 -15.91 -2.41
C THR A 489 2.41 -15.98 -2.34
N ILE A 490 1.88 -17.07 -1.77
CA ILE A 490 0.44 -17.24 -1.58
C ILE A 490 -0.11 -16.26 -0.52
N GLN A 491 0.75 -15.80 0.38
CA GLN A 491 0.34 -14.90 1.46
C GLN A 491 0.06 -13.49 0.94
N ASN A 492 0.71 -13.08 -0.15
CA ASN A 492 0.47 -11.78 -0.76
C ASN A 492 -0.87 -11.76 -1.52
N GLY A 493 -1.57 -10.64 -1.45
CA GLY A 493 -2.75 -10.37 -2.26
C GLY A 493 -2.39 -9.78 -3.62
N THR A 494 -3.40 -9.34 -4.37
CA THR A 494 -3.22 -8.66 -5.66
C THR A 494 -3.10 -7.14 -5.50
N GLY A 495 -3.30 -6.63 -4.28
CA GLY A 495 -3.44 -5.21 -4.03
C GLY A 495 -4.76 -4.65 -4.58
N GLY A 496 -4.87 -3.32 -4.66
CA GLY A 496 -6.08 -2.68 -5.17
C GLY A 496 -5.84 -1.23 -5.59
N PRO A 497 -6.75 -0.62 -6.38
CA PRO A 497 -6.61 0.75 -6.81
C PRO A 497 -6.89 1.77 -5.70
N SER A 498 -6.19 2.89 -5.77
CA SER A 498 -6.57 4.16 -5.14
C SER A 498 -7.67 4.83 -5.95
N VAL A 499 -8.66 5.39 -5.30
CA VAL A 499 -9.71 6.14 -5.98
C VAL A 499 -9.84 7.54 -5.38
N VAL A 500 -9.89 8.54 -6.23
CA VAL A 500 -10.10 9.93 -5.84
C VAL A 500 -11.39 10.48 -6.44
N TRP A 501 -12.12 11.29 -5.70
CA TRP A 501 -13.21 12.10 -6.22
C TRP A 501 -12.68 13.47 -6.62
N ALA A 502 -12.47 13.66 -7.93
CA ALA A 502 -11.89 14.87 -8.48
C ALA A 502 -12.76 15.47 -9.59
N GLU A 503 -12.64 16.77 -9.78
CA GLU A 503 -13.44 17.51 -10.76
C GLU A 503 -13.03 17.20 -12.20
N GLU A 504 -11.73 16.91 -12.39
CA GLU A 504 -11.15 16.57 -13.70
C GLU A 504 -9.86 15.74 -13.50
N ASN A 505 -9.45 15.02 -14.55
CA ASN A 505 -8.25 14.19 -14.51
C ASN A 505 -7.00 15.06 -14.80
N THR A 506 -6.59 15.84 -13.78
CA THR A 506 -5.39 16.68 -13.83
C THR A 506 -4.61 16.54 -12.53
N ARG A 507 -3.29 16.83 -12.56
CA ARG A 507 -2.46 16.82 -11.34
C ARG A 507 -3.05 17.70 -10.25
N ASP A 508 -3.44 18.94 -10.57
CA ASP A 508 -3.99 19.87 -9.59
C ASP A 508 -5.27 19.36 -8.95
N SER A 509 -6.24 18.86 -9.75
CA SER A 509 -7.51 18.37 -9.23
C SER A 509 -7.36 17.10 -8.40
N ILE A 510 -6.54 16.15 -8.88
CA ILE A 510 -6.28 14.90 -8.15
C ILE A 510 -5.48 15.17 -6.87
N PHE A 511 -4.43 15.98 -6.92
CA PHE A 511 -3.61 16.28 -5.76
C PHE A 511 -4.42 16.98 -4.66
N GLU A 512 -5.33 17.92 -5.02
CA GLU A 512 -6.24 18.51 -4.06
C GLU A 512 -7.25 17.50 -3.50
N ALA A 513 -7.70 16.52 -4.31
CA ALA A 513 -8.54 15.42 -3.81
C ALA A 513 -7.80 14.56 -2.78
N LEU A 514 -6.53 14.25 -3.03
CA LEU A 514 -5.66 13.54 -2.09
C LEU A 514 -5.47 14.36 -0.79
N LYS A 515 -5.17 15.65 -0.88
CA LYS A 515 -5.00 16.53 0.30
C LYS A 515 -6.28 16.72 1.12
N ARG A 516 -7.45 16.88 0.47
CA ARG A 516 -8.73 16.97 1.17
C ARG A 516 -9.28 15.61 1.60
N LYS A 517 -8.58 14.52 1.26
CA LYS A 517 -8.89 13.12 1.64
C LYS A 517 -10.26 12.64 1.09
N GLU A 518 -10.71 13.19 -0.03
CA GLU A 518 -11.89 12.68 -0.71
C GLU A 518 -11.52 11.48 -1.57
N THR A 519 -11.08 10.45 -0.85
CA THR A 519 -10.44 9.26 -1.40
C THR A 519 -10.99 8.00 -0.73
N TYR A 520 -10.86 6.89 -1.43
CA TYR A 520 -11.09 5.57 -0.90
C TYR A 520 -10.16 4.56 -1.59
N GLY A 521 -9.96 3.41 -0.97
CA GLY A 521 -9.24 2.29 -1.56
C GLY A 521 -10.16 1.10 -1.75
N THR A 522 -9.86 0.23 -2.72
CA THR A 522 -10.48 -1.08 -2.83
C THR A 522 -9.44 -2.19 -2.78
N SER A 523 -9.86 -3.42 -2.64
CA SER A 523 -8.98 -4.59 -2.61
C SER A 523 -8.78 -5.24 -4.00
N GLY A 524 -9.20 -4.58 -5.07
CA GLY A 524 -9.07 -5.04 -6.46
C GLY A 524 -10.18 -4.50 -7.34
N PRO A 525 -11.45 -4.85 -7.08
CA PRO A 525 -12.60 -4.41 -7.87
C PRO A 525 -12.76 -2.89 -7.91
N ARG A 526 -13.22 -2.37 -9.05
CA ARG A 526 -13.45 -0.92 -9.26
C ARG A 526 -14.85 -0.48 -8.81
N MET A 527 -15.22 -0.86 -7.60
CA MET A 527 -16.44 -0.36 -6.96
C MET A 527 -16.44 1.17 -6.88
N LYS A 528 -17.59 1.81 -7.12
CA LYS A 528 -17.76 3.26 -6.95
C LYS A 528 -18.51 3.53 -5.66
N VAL A 529 -17.85 4.21 -4.70
CA VAL A 529 -18.39 4.44 -3.37
C VAL A 529 -18.48 5.93 -3.06
N ARG A 530 -19.64 6.39 -2.57
CA ARG A 530 -19.86 7.74 -2.04
C ARG A 530 -20.23 7.68 -0.56
N PHE A 531 -19.74 8.64 0.20
CA PHE A 531 -20.07 8.77 1.62
C PHE A 531 -20.10 10.24 2.02
N PHE A 532 -21.23 10.65 2.60
CA PHE A 532 -21.47 12.02 3.07
C PHE A 532 -21.98 12.02 4.50
N GLY A 533 -21.59 13.00 5.31
CA GLY A 533 -22.08 13.22 6.67
C GLY A 533 -22.61 14.63 6.88
N GLY A 534 -23.75 14.74 7.56
CA GLY A 534 -24.42 16.02 7.81
C GLY A 534 -25.42 15.92 8.96
N TRP A 535 -26.20 16.99 9.18
CA TRP A 535 -27.12 17.05 10.32
C TRP A 535 -28.60 16.79 9.99
N GLY A 536 -28.97 16.71 8.74
CA GLY A 536 -30.39 16.64 8.39
C GLY A 536 -30.66 16.16 6.98
N TYR A 537 -29.98 15.12 6.52
CA TYR A 537 -30.27 14.53 5.22
C TYR A 537 -31.69 13.91 5.20
N PRO A 538 -32.44 14.11 4.12
CA PRO A 538 -33.77 13.54 3.99
C PRO A 538 -33.68 12.01 3.87
N ALA A 539 -34.65 11.30 4.47
CA ALA A 539 -34.67 9.84 4.49
C ALA A 539 -34.80 9.21 3.09
N ASP A 540 -35.33 9.95 2.12
CA ASP A 540 -35.51 9.54 0.74
C ASP A 540 -34.36 9.98 -0.19
N ALA A 541 -33.21 10.42 0.35
CA ALA A 541 -32.07 10.91 -0.43
C ALA A 541 -31.56 9.89 -1.45
N CYS A 542 -31.62 8.59 -1.15
CA CYS A 542 -31.21 7.53 -2.10
C CYS A 542 -32.02 7.49 -3.40
N GLY A 543 -33.25 7.98 -3.39
CA GLY A 543 -34.14 8.04 -4.56
C GLY A 543 -34.00 9.31 -5.41
N LYS A 544 -33.06 10.20 -5.06
CA LYS A 544 -32.86 11.53 -5.68
C LYS A 544 -31.41 11.73 -6.09
N ASP A 545 -31.09 12.96 -6.50
CA ASP A 545 -29.68 13.36 -6.74
C ASP A 545 -28.92 13.48 -5.39
N PHE A 546 -28.59 12.34 -4.82
CA PHE A 546 -27.97 12.24 -3.49
C PHE A 546 -26.59 12.91 -3.43
N VAL A 547 -25.88 13.02 -4.56
CA VAL A 547 -24.56 13.67 -4.63
C VAL A 547 -24.70 15.17 -4.35
N ASP A 548 -25.68 15.80 -5.01
CA ASP A 548 -25.99 17.22 -4.79
C ASP A 548 -26.50 17.48 -3.36
N ILE A 549 -27.37 16.59 -2.89
CA ILE A 549 -27.88 16.62 -1.50
C ILE A 549 -26.71 16.46 -0.52
N GLY A 550 -25.78 15.52 -0.77
CA GLY A 550 -24.64 15.26 0.06
C GLY A 550 -23.71 16.47 0.22
N TYR A 551 -23.29 17.07 -0.89
CA TYR A 551 -22.41 18.26 -0.84
C TYR A 551 -23.08 19.51 -0.27
N LYS A 552 -24.39 19.72 -0.51
CA LYS A 552 -25.10 20.87 0.02
C LYS A 552 -25.44 20.75 1.51
N GLY A 553 -25.69 19.55 1.98
CA GLY A 553 -26.14 19.26 3.35
C GLY A 553 -25.05 18.90 4.35
N GLY A 554 -23.81 18.76 3.90
CA GLY A 554 -22.73 18.33 4.78
C GLY A 554 -21.38 18.24 4.10
N VAL A 555 -20.60 17.21 4.45
CA VAL A 555 -19.23 16.98 3.96
C VAL A 555 -19.09 15.59 3.34
N PRO A 556 -18.23 15.44 2.33
CA PRO A 556 -17.88 14.13 1.80
C PRO A 556 -16.91 13.41 2.72
N MET A 557 -16.59 12.14 2.40
CA MET A 557 -15.51 11.36 3.03
C MET A 557 -14.22 12.20 3.13
N GLY A 558 -13.47 12.01 4.21
CA GLY A 558 -12.26 12.77 4.54
C GLY A 558 -12.50 14.10 5.25
N GLY A 559 -13.75 14.61 5.27
CA GLY A 559 -14.10 15.91 5.82
C GLY A 559 -14.37 15.92 7.32
N ASP A 560 -14.36 17.11 7.90
CA ASP A 560 -14.84 17.37 9.26
C ASP A 560 -16.33 17.73 9.23
N MET A 561 -17.13 17.11 10.09
CA MET A 561 -18.55 17.44 10.23
C MET A 561 -18.75 18.95 10.47
N PRO A 562 -19.76 19.57 9.86
CA PRO A 562 -20.09 20.95 10.15
C PRO A 562 -20.36 21.17 11.65
N ALA A 563 -20.04 22.36 12.15
CA ALA A 563 -20.27 22.68 13.56
C ALA A 563 -21.73 22.41 13.95
N ARG A 564 -21.92 21.64 15.02
CA ARG A 564 -23.25 21.30 15.54
C ARG A 564 -23.94 22.53 16.16
N THR A 565 -25.19 22.74 15.81
CA THR A 565 -26.05 23.78 16.45
C THR A 565 -26.97 23.13 17.48
N ALA A 566 -27.62 23.95 18.34
CA ALA A 566 -28.57 23.44 19.34
C ALA A 566 -29.82 22.78 18.72
N ARG A 567 -30.09 23.02 17.43
CA ARG A 567 -31.23 22.46 16.69
C ARG A 567 -30.89 21.09 16.06
N ASP A 568 -29.63 20.78 15.94
CA ASP A 568 -29.17 19.53 15.29
C ASP A 568 -29.33 18.35 16.23
N GLY A 569 -29.89 17.27 15.70
CA GLY A 569 -30.02 16.00 16.37
C GLY A 569 -28.73 15.15 16.27
N SER A 570 -28.89 13.84 16.07
CA SER A 570 -27.79 12.96 15.73
C SER A 570 -27.38 13.15 14.26
N PRO A 571 -26.08 12.97 13.93
CA PRO A 571 -25.60 13.06 12.56
C PRO A 571 -26.30 12.03 11.67
N THR A 572 -26.55 12.42 10.44
CA THR A 572 -27.11 11.57 9.39
C THR A 572 -26.08 11.41 8.29
N PHE A 573 -25.95 10.19 7.78
CA PHE A 573 -25.00 9.86 6.73
C PHE A 573 -25.72 9.29 5.51
N ILE A 574 -25.25 9.69 4.31
CA ILE A 574 -25.66 9.06 3.05
C ILE A 574 -24.49 8.27 2.54
N THR A 575 -24.71 7.02 2.22
CA THR A 575 -23.72 6.17 1.55
C THR A 575 -24.34 5.42 0.39
N ALA A 576 -23.59 5.32 -0.71
CA ALA A 576 -24.00 4.53 -1.87
C ALA A 576 -22.80 3.84 -2.49
N ALA A 577 -23.02 2.64 -2.97
CA ALA A 577 -22.04 1.84 -3.68
C ALA A 577 -22.64 1.24 -4.94
N ILE A 578 -21.78 1.12 -5.98
CA ILE A 578 -22.07 0.45 -7.25
C ILE A 578 -20.96 -0.58 -7.46
N TRP A 579 -21.34 -1.80 -7.86
CA TRP A 579 -20.42 -2.88 -8.14
C TRP A 579 -19.44 -2.56 -9.28
N ASP A 580 -18.41 -3.38 -9.43
CA ASP A 580 -17.57 -3.38 -10.64
C ASP A 580 -18.31 -4.13 -11.76
N ASP A 581 -18.72 -3.39 -12.79
CA ASP A 581 -19.48 -3.94 -13.92
C ASP A 581 -18.63 -4.78 -14.89
N HIS A 582 -17.31 -4.75 -14.74
CA HIS A 582 -16.38 -5.62 -15.46
C HIS A 582 -16.23 -6.99 -14.78
N ILE A 583 -15.93 -7.00 -13.48
CA ILE A 583 -15.75 -8.23 -12.69
C ILE A 583 -17.11 -8.89 -12.40
N LYS A 584 -18.15 -8.09 -12.18
CA LYS A 584 -19.55 -8.51 -11.97
C LYS A 584 -19.82 -9.33 -10.70
N THR A 585 -18.96 -9.20 -9.69
CA THR A 585 -19.28 -9.69 -8.35
C THR A 585 -20.20 -8.68 -7.67
N LYS A 586 -21.36 -9.16 -7.18
CA LYS A 586 -22.36 -8.28 -6.58
C LYS A 586 -21.96 -7.84 -5.18
N LEU A 587 -22.47 -6.68 -4.77
CA LEU A 587 -22.29 -6.14 -3.42
C LEU A 587 -23.15 -6.93 -2.42
N GLN A 588 -22.54 -7.36 -1.33
CA GLN A 588 -23.25 -8.00 -0.21
C GLN A 588 -23.85 -6.95 0.71
N GLN A 589 -23.01 -6.02 1.22
CA GLN A 589 -23.46 -5.04 2.21
C GLN A 589 -22.62 -3.77 2.23
N ILE A 590 -23.21 -2.73 2.79
CA ILE A 590 -22.52 -1.51 3.21
C ILE A 590 -22.53 -1.48 4.74
N GLN A 591 -21.35 -1.30 5.32
CA GLN A 591 -21.14 -1.09 6.74
C GLN A 591 -20.68 0.34 7.03
N ILE A 592 -21.17 0.93 8.13
CA ILE A 592 -20.58 2.12 8.74
C ILE A 592 -19.85 1.68 10.00
N VAL A 593 -18.56 1.96 10.04
CA VAL A 593 -17.73 1.75 11.23
C VAL A 593 -17.58 3.08 11.96
N LYS A 594 -18.04 3.10 13.21
CA LYS A 594 -17.91 4.25 14.12
C LYS A 594 -16.82 3.96 15.15
N GLY A 595 -15.90 4.91 15.33
CA GLY A 595 -15.03 4.99 16.51
C GLY A 595 -15.36 6.24 17.32
N TRP A 596 -15.29 6.14 18.66
CA TRP A 596 -15.56 7.29 19.55
C TRP A 596 -14.79 7.19 20.87
N VAL A 597 -14.70 8.31 21.58
CA VAL A 597 -14.09 8.38 22.92
C VAL A 597 -15.17 8.69 23.96
N ASP A 598 -15.26 7.85 24.99
CA ASP A 598 -16.22 8.06 26.10
C ASP A 598 -15.78 9.19 27.06
N ALA A 599 -16.65 9.50 28.02
CA ALA A 599 -16.39 10.54 29.03
C ALA A 599 -15.19 10.22 29.95
N LYS A 600 -14.74 8.97 29.99
CA LYS A 600 -13.56 8.54 30.76
C LYS A 600 -12.27 8.62 29.92
N GLY A 601 -12.38 8.94 28.63
CA GLY A 601 -11.26 9.02 27.71
C GLY A 601 -10.87 7.66 27.09
N ASN A 602 -11.72 6.64 27.18
CA ASN A 602 -11.51 5.36 26.52
C ASN A 602 -12.07 5.38 25.10
N SER A 603 -11.33 4.79 24.17
CA SER A 603 -11.81 4.61 22.80
C SER A 603 -12.66 3.36 22.66
N HIS A 604 -13.65 3.45 21.80
CA HIS A 604 -14.60 2.39 21.47
C HIS A 604 -14.79 2.33 19.95
N GLU A 605 -15.34 1.21 19.47
CA GLU A 605 -15.75 1.07 18.08
C GLU A 605 -17.04 0.25 17.95
N ARG A 606 -17.77 0.47 16.86
CA ARG A 606 -18.93 -0.33 16.50
C ARG A 606 -19.13 -0.35 14.99
N VAL A 607 -19.48 -1.51 14.47
CA VAL A 607 -19.85 -1.73 13.07
C VAL A 607 -21.37 -1.81 12.96
N TYR A 608 -21.92 -1.11 11.97
CA TYR A 608 -23.34 -1.13 11.63
C TYR A 608 -23.52 -1.54 10.18
N THR A 609 -24.20 -2.63 9.89
CA THR A 609 -24.70 -2.92 8.55
C THR A 609 -25.87 -1.99 8.25
N VAL A 610 -25.72 -1.14 7.22
CA VAL A 610 -26.69 -0.08 6.91
C VAL A 610 -27.44 -0.33 5.61
N ALA A 611 -26.95 -1.22 4.74
CA ALA A 611 -27.61 -1.67 3.52
C ALA A 611 -27.11 -3.06 3.13
N GLY A 612 -27.94 -3.82 2.42
CA GLY A 612 -27.64 -5.17 1.94
C GLY A 612 -27.96 -6.24 2.96
N ASP A 613 -27.38 -7.41 2.78
CA ASP A 613 -27.65 -8.61 3.58
C ASP A 613 -26.48 -8.87 4.53
N GLU A 614 -26.77 -9.29 5.76
CA GLU A 614 -25.73 -9.70 6.70
C GLU A 614 -25.05 -10.99 6.20
N GLY A 615 -23.72 -10.98 6.16
CA GLY A 615 -22.90 -12.12 5.76
C GLY A 615 -22.35 -12.91 6.95
N SER A 616 -21.64 -13.97 6.66
CA SER A 616 -20.90 -14.75 7.65
C SER A 616 -19.38 -14.60 7.41
N PRO A 617 -18.71 -13.65 8.07
CA PRO A 617 -17.28 -13.39 7.83
C PRO A 617 -16.39 -14.56 8.19
N LEU A 618 -16.80 -15.40 9.15
CA LEU A 618 -16.04 -16.59 9.55
C LEU A 618 -16.38 -17.85 8.71
N ASN A 619 -17.42 -17.78 7.87
CA ASN A 619 -17.77 -18.85 6.94
C ASN A 619 -18.21 -18.29 5.58
N PRO A 620 -17.34 -17.56 4.87
CA PRO A 620 -17.68 -16.97 3.59
C PRO A 620 -17.95 -18.02 2.51
N GLN A 621 -17.40 -19.23 2.66
CA GLN A 621 -17.60 -20.34 1.72
C GLN A 621 -19.07 -20.76 1.60
N ALA A 622 -19.91 -20.51 2.60
CA ALA A 622 -21.35 -20.82 2.54
C ALA A 622 -22.10 -20.06 1.43
N ALA A 623 -21.59 -18.92 1.00
CA ALA A 623 -22.17 -18.12 -0.09
C ALA A 623 -21.59 -18.48 -1.47
N LEU A 624 -20.64 -19.40 -1.53
CA LEU A 624 -19.87 -19.74 -2.73
C LEU A 624 -20.52 -20.95 -3.46
N ASP A 625 -20.51 -20.90 -4.79
CA ASP A 625 -20.60 -22.09 -5.63
C ASP A 625 -19.18 -22.66 -5.80
N SER A 626 -18.91 -23.77 -5.13
CA SER A 626 -17.58 -24.40 -5.12
C SER A 626 -17.09 -24.85 -6.50
N ASN A 627 -17.99 -25.14 -7.44
CA ASN A 627 -17.62 -25.57 -8.78
C ASN A 627 -17.15 -24.40 -9.65
N THR A 628 -17.87 -23.28 -9.58
CA THR A 628 -17.55 -22.09 -10.39
C THR A 628 -16.63 -21.10 -9.69
N CYS A 629 -16.37 -21.26 -8.40
CA CYS A 629 -15.62 -20.32 -7.58
C CYS A 629 -16.23 -18.90 -7.55
N LYS A 630 -17.51 -18.78 -7.81
CA LYS A 630 -18.26 -17.52 -7.79
C LYS A 630 -19.30 -17.52 -6.70
N ALA A 631 -19.71 -16.35 -6.27
CA ALA A 631 -20.88 -16.21 -5.40
C ALA A 631 -22.12 -16.80 -6.07
N ARG A 632 -23.02 -17.36 -5.26
CA ARG A 632 -24.30 -17.88 -5.77
C ARG A 632 -25.08 -16.74 -6.44
N PRO A 633 -25.73 -16.99 -7.60
CA PRO A 633 -26.32 -15.94 -8.44
C PRO A 633 -27.52 -15.22 -7.82
N ASP A 634 -28.15 -15.85 -6.82
CA ASP A 634 -29.29 -15.31 -6.07
C ASP A 634 -28.89 -14.29 -5.01
N LEU A 635 -27.59 -14.19 -4.67
CA LEU A 635 -27.05 -13.32 -3.66
C LEU A 635 -26.62 -11.95 -4.22
N GLY A 636 -26.55 -10.96 -3.31
CA GLY A 636 -26.00 -9.65 -3.57
C GLY A 636 -26.85 -8.73 -4.45
N ARG A 637 -26.35 -7.50 -4.61
CA ARG A 637 -26.99 -6.41 -5.36
C ARG A 637 -25.96 -5.66 -6.20
N GLU A 638 -26.37 -5.14 -7.36
CA GLU A 638 -25.51 -4.30 -8.21
C GLU A 638 -25.31 -2.89 -7.62
N ARG A 639 -26.26 -2.47 -6.82
CA ARG A 639 -26.27 -1.17 -6.15
C ARG A 639 -26.82 -1.29 -4.75
N LEU A 640 -26.19 -0.57 -3.82
CA LEU A 640 -26.66 -0.38 -2.47
C LEU A 640 -26.66 1.11 -2.13
N CYS A 641 -27.63 1.58 -1.36
CA CYS A 641 -27.68 2.93 -0.83
C CYS A 641 -28.41 2.95 0.52
N ALA A 642 -27.93 3.77 1.43
CA ALA A 642 -28.54 3.97 2.73
C ALA A 642 -28.49 5.44 3.17
N VAL A 643 -29.52 5.86 3.88
CA VAL A 643 -29.50 7.05 4.73
C VAL A 643 -29.57 6.55 6.17
N TRP A 644 -28.49 6.72 6.90
CA TRP A 644 -28.35 6.19 8.25
C TRP A 644 -28.12 7.32 9.27
N LYS A 645 -28.79 7.24 10.39
CA LYS A 645 -28.68 8.18 11.51
C LYS A 645 -28.04 7.47 12.69
N ASP A 646 -27.00 8.06 13.30
CA ASP A 646 -26.32 7.45 14.43
C ASP A 646 -27.23 7.32 15.66
N PRO A 647 -27.61 6.07 16.07
CA PRO A 647 -28.50 5.86 17.20
C PRO A 647 -27.82 6.06 18.57
N LEU A 648 -26.49 6.07 18.59
CA LEU A 648 -25.68 6.17 19.82
C LEU A 648 -24.79 7.42 19.81
N PHE A 649 -25.29 8.52 19.19
CA PHE A 649 -24.54 9.76 19.15
C PHE A 649 -24.59 10.48 20.49
N ASP A 650 -23.43 10.86 21.00
CA ASP A 650 -23.27 11.81 22.11
C ASP A 650 -22.50 13.05 21.62
N PRO A 651 -23.13 14.25 21.66
CA PRO A 651 -22.49 15.47 21.13
C PRO A 651 -21.26 15.93 21.91
N ARG A 652 -20.92 15.29 23.04
CA ARG A 652 -19.75 15.58 23.86
C ARG A 652 -18.55 14.71 23.50
N GLN A 653 -18.73 13.70 22.65
CA GLN A 653 -17.72 12.69 22.33
C GLN A 653 -17.12 12.97 20.96
N HIS A 654 -15.78 12.96 20.87
CA HIS A 654 -15.09 12.88 19.60
C HIS A 654 -15.38 11.55 18.92
N ALA A 655 -15.63 11.57 17.62
CA ALA A 655 -15.93 10.37 16.84
C ALA A 655 -15.39 10.46 15.41
N PHE A 656 -15.22 9.30 14.79
CA PHE A 656 -15.04 9.17 13.35
C PHE A 656 -16.00 8.12 12.80
N TYR A 657 -16.31 8.26 11.50
CA TYR A 657 -17.16 7.34 10.77
C TYR A 657 -16.54 7.07 9.40
N TYR A 658 -16.43 5.82 9.01
CA TYR A 658 -16.07 5.46 7.65
C TYR A 658 -16.93 4.32 7.12
N VAL A 659 -16.97 4.16 5.80
CA VAL A 659 -17.73 3.11 5.15
C VAL A 659 -16.80 1.99 4.74
N ARG A 660 -17.24 0.76 4.96
CA ARG A 660 -16.71 -0.45 4.36
C ARG A 660 -17.80 -1.07 3.50
N VAL A 661 -17.51 -1.28 2.21
CA VAL A 661 -18.40 -1.97 1.26
C VAL A 661 -17.84 -3.35 1.03
N LEU A 662 -18.67 -4.38 1.10
CA LEU A 662 -18.26 -5.77 0.89
C LEU A 662 -18.98 -6.33 -0.33
N GLU A 663 -18.22 -7.03 -1.21
CA GLU A 663 -18.79 -7.87 -2.26
C GLU A 663 -19.20 -9.23 -1.71
N GLU A 664 -19.94 -9.99 -2.49
CA GLU A 664 -20.18 -11.42 -2.19
C GLU A 664 -18.88 -12.21 -2.29
N PRO A 665 -18.68 -13.24 -1.45
CA PRO A 665 -17.46 -14.04 -1.46
C PRO A 665 -17.21 -14.75 -2.77
N VAL A 666 -15.93 -14.81 -3.18
CA VAL A 666 -15.42 -15.56 -4.34
C VAL A 666 -14.18 -16.36 -3.95
N CYS A 667 -13.71 -17.29 -4.79
CA CYS A 667 -12.40 -17.88 -4.54
C CYS A 667 -11.31 -16.83 -4.66
N ARG A 668 -10.36 -16.87 -3.74
CA ARG A 668 -9.13 -16.07 -3.84
C ARG A 668 -8.30 -16.50 -5.05
N TYR A 669 -7.55 -15.59 -5.67
CA TYR A 669 -6.69 -15.88 -6.82
C TYR A 669 -5.82 -17.14 -6.60
N SER A 670 -5.29 -17.31 -5.39
CA SER A 670 -4.43 -18.45 -5.03
C SER A 670 -5.17 -19.80 -5.08
N THR A 671 -6.45 -19.84 -4.74
CA THR A 671 -7.29 -21.02 -4.90
C THR A 671 -7.48 -21.39 -6.36
N LEU A 672 -7.76 -20.40 -7.22
CA LEU A 672 -7.86 -20.59 -8.67
C LEU A 672 -6.53 -21.05 -9.27
N TRP A 673 -5.43 -20.46 -8.80
CA TRP A 673 -4.07 -20.85 -9.20
C TRP A 673 -3.75 -22.29 -8.80
N CYS A 674 -4.06 -22.69 -7.55
CA CYS A 674 -3.85 -24.04 -7.06
C CYS A 674 -4.66 -25.09 -7.85
N ARG A 675 -5.94 -24.79 -8.16
CA ARG A 675 -6.78 -25.66 -8.98
C ARG A 675 -6.25 -25.81 -10.38
N LYS A 676 -5.90 -24.71 -11.04
CA LYS A 676 -5.52 -24.73 -12.46
C LYS A 676 -4.12 -25.27 -12.68
N TRP A 677 -3.12 -24.80 -11.93
CA TRP A 677 -1.73 -25.07 -12.22
C TRP A 677 -1.15 -26.27 -11.43
N ILE A 678 -1.60 -26.46 -10.19
CA ILE A 678 -1.14 -27.57 -9.34
C ILE A 678 -2.07 -28.77 -9.50
N GLY A 679 -3.37 -28.57 -9.55
CA GLY A 679 -4.38 -29.62 -9.64
C GLY A 679 -4.82 -30.13 -8.26
N VAL A 680 -4.90 -29.23 -7.26
CA VAL A 680 -5.43 -29.49 -5.92
C VAL A 680 -6.52 -28.48 -5.57
N ASP A 681 -7.45 -28.85 -4.69
CA ASP A 681 -8.56 -27.99 -4.32
C ASP A 681 -8.47 -27.46 -2.88
N PRO A 682 -8.08 -26.18 -2.68
CA PRO A 682 -7.97 -25.59 -1.36
C PRO A 682 -9.29 -25.43 -0.59
N LEU A 683 -10.45 -25.54 -1.25
CA LEU A 683 -11.76 -25.40 -0.58
C LEU A 683 -12.06 -26.57 0.37
N ASP A 684 -11.49 -27.76 0.12
CA ASP A 684 -11.54 -28.89 1.03
C ASP A 684 -10.11 -29.28 1.47
N THR A 685 -9.75 -28.91 2.69
CA THR A 685 -8.41 -29.14 3.24
C THR A 685 -8.03 -30.62 3.26
N SER A 686 -8.97 -31.54 3.51
CA SER A 686 -8.70 -32.98 3.57
C SER A 686 -8.42 -33.55 2.18
N GLU A 687 -9.25 -33.20 1.22
CA GLU A 687 -9.09 -33.62 -0.18
C GLU A 687 -7.82 -33.00 -0.77
N CYS A 688 -7.57 -31.71 -0.54
CA CYS A 688 -6.36 -31.00 -0.96
C CYS A 688 -5.10 -31.70 -0.48
N ASN A 689 -5.01 -32.05 0.80
CA ASN A 689 -3.87 -32.77 1.35
C ASN A 689 -3.70 -34.18 0.75
N SER A 690 -4.79 -34.88 0.46
CA SER A 690 -4.78 -36.18 -0.22
C SER A 690 -4.23 -36.05 -1.65
N GLN A 691 -4.72 -35.08 -2.40
CA GLN A 691 -4.27 -34.78 -3.76
C GLN A 691 -2.79 -34.38 -3.78
N LEU A 692 -2.36 -33.53 -2.84
CA LEU A 692 -0.95 -33.13 -2.72
C LEU A 692 -0.04 -34.32 -2.35
N ALA A 693 -0.48 -35.24 -1.50
CA ALA A 693 0.24 -36.45 -1.16
C ALA A 693 0.39 -37.39 -2.38
N ALA A 694 -0.65 -37.48 -3.20
CA ALA A 694 -0.60 -38.22 -4.46
C ALA A 694 0.43 -37.63 -5.43
N LEU A 695 0.50 -36.33 -5.56
CA LEU A 695 1.53 -35.64 -6.38
C LEU A 695 2.94 -35.90 -5.84
N LYS A 696 3.15 -35.88 -4.52
CA LYS A 696 4.45 -36.16 -3.89
C LYS A 696 4.95 -37.59 -4.14
N SER A 697 4.06 -38.55 -4.31
CA SER A 697 4.39 -39.95 -4.62
C SER A 697 4.55 -40.26 -6.11
N GLY A 698 4.21 -39.29 -6.97
CA GLY A 698 4.20 -39.45 -8.42
C GLY A 698 5.56 -39.32 -9.11
N ASN A 699 5.53 -39.07 -10.42
CA ASN A 699 6.74 -38.89 -11.24
C ASN A 699 7.43 -37.52 -10.94
N ALA A 700 8.55 -37.25 -11.59
CA ALA A 700 9.34 -36.05 -11.35
C ALA A 700 8.56 -34.75 -11.59
N ALA A 701 7.71 -34.70 -12.63
CA ALA A 701 6.85 -33.51 -12.90
C ALA A 701 5.77 -33.30 -11.82
N GLN A 702 5.17 -34.42 -11.35
CA GLN A 702 4.19 -34.36 -10.26
C GLN A 702 4.83 -33.93 -8.93
N LYS A 703 6.03 -34.43 -8.63
CA LYS A 703 6.79 -33.98 -7.44
C LYS A 703 7.15 -32.50 -7.51
N ALA A 704 7.51 -31.98 -8.70
CA ALA A 704 7.76 -30.56 -8.89
C ALA A 704 6.49 -29.73 -8.62
N LYS A 705 5.33 -30.15 -9.16
CA LYS A 705 4.04 -29.52 -8.86
C LYS A 705 3.68 -29.58 -7.36
N ALA A 706 3.93 -30.69 -6.70
CA ALA A 706 3.70 -30.83 -5.26
C ALA A 706 4.58 -29.88 -4.44
N SER A 707 5.81 -29.65 -4.87
CA SER A 707 6.70 -28.67 -4.24
C SER A 707 6.18 -27.24 -4.42
N GLN A 708 5.78 -26.87 -5.65
CA GLN A 708 5.17 -25.56 -5.93
C GLN A 708 3.86 -25.34 -5.16
N GLY A 709 3.03 -26.38 -5.05
CA GLY A 709 1.73 -26.32 -4.40
C GLY A 709 1.75 -26.59 -2.88
N ALA A 710 2.90 -26.57 -2.24
CA ALA A 710 3.03 -26.93 -0.82
C ALA A 710 2.13 -26.09 0.10
N MET A 711 1.89 -24.82 -0.24
CA MET A 711 1.02 -23.90 0.53
C MET A 711 -0.46 -23.95 0.12
N CYS A 712 -0.81 -24.63 -0.97
CA CYS A 712 -2.20 -24.70 -1.44
C CYS A 712 -3.15 -25.34 -0.43
N CYS A 713 -2.66 -26.28 0.36
CA CYS A 713 -3.44 -27.03 1.34
C CYS A 713 -3.17 -26.59 2.77
N SER A 714 -2.91 -25.30 2.98
CA SER A 714 -2.70 -24.75 4.33
C SER A 714 -3.95 -24.95 5.20
N ASN A 715 -3.72 -25.22 6.48
CA ASN A 715 -4.79 -25.37 7.43
C ASN A 715 -5.28 -24.00 7.89
N GLN A 716 -6.48 -23.59 7.45
CA GLN A 716 -7.08 -22.29 7.81
C GLN A 716 -7.22 -22.06 9.33
N THR A 717 -7.25 -23.11 10.14
CA THR A 717 -7.31 -22.98 11.60
C THR A 717 -5.95 -22.64 12.21
N THR A 718 -4.85 -22.90 11.51
CA THR A 718 -3.49 -22.62 11.97
C THR A 718 -2.81 -21.53 11.18
N ASP A 719 -3.28 -21.28 9.95
CA ASP A 719 -2.74 -20.27 9.03
C ASP A 719 -3.87 -19.35 8.54
N THR A 720 -4.03 -18.22 9.21
CA THR A 720 -5.07 -17.23 8.88
C THR A 720 -4.72 -16.36 7.69
N PHE A 721 -3.50 -16.44 7.16
CA PHE A 721 -3.03 -15.58 6.07
C PHE A 721 -3.55 -16.02 4.72
N VAL A 722 -3.78 -17.32 4.54
CA VAL A 722 -4.22 -17.88 3.26
C VAL A 722 -5.65 -18.38 3.40
N GLN A 723 -6.59 -17.50 3.11
CA GLN A 723 -8.00 -17.88 2.99
C GLN A 723 -8.26 -18.38 1.57
N PRO A 724 -8.90 -19.54 1.36
CA PRO A 724 -9.25 -20.02 0.02
C PRO A 724 -10.37 -19.20 -0.64
N VAL A 725 -11.12 -18.49 0.16
CA VAL A 725 -12.22 -17.61 -0.26
C VAL A 725 -11.93 -16.20 0.19
N ILE A 726 -12.09 -15.25 -0.71
CA ILE A 726 -11.91 -13.82 -0.43
C ILE A 726 -13.25 -13.09 -0.54
N GLN A 727 -13.40 -12.04 0.25
CA GLN A 727 -14.52 -11.11 0.18
C GLN A 727 -13.98 -9.71 -0.09
N GLU A 728 -13.93 -9.35 -1.36
CA GLU A 728 -13.39 -8.08 -1.80
C GLU A 728 -14.17 -6.90 -1.22
N ARG A 729 -13.49 -5.78 -1.04
CA ARG A 729 -14.05 -4.66 -0.31
C ARG A 729 -13.49 -3.30 -0.73
N ALA A 730 -14.18 -2.26 -0.28
CA ALA A 730 -13.71 -0.88 -0.36
C ALA A 730 -13.77 -0.22 1.02
N TRP A 731 -12.86 0.74 1.26
CA TRP A 731 -12.78 1.53 2.49
C TRP A 731 -12.73 3.01 2.15
N THR A 732 -13.63 3.80 2.72
CA THR A 732 -13.62 5.25 2.55
C THR A 732 -12.74 5.94 3.58
N SER A 733 -12.22 7.11 3.24
CA SER A 733 -11.67 8.04 4.22
C SER A 733 -12.72 8.41 5.28
N PRO A 734 -12.33 8.54 6.57
CA PRO A 734 -13.28 8.85 7.64
C PRO A 734 -13.85 10.27 7.54
N ILE A 735 -15.10 10.43 7.99
CA ILE A 735 -15.69 11.71 8.37
C ILE A 735 -15.51 11.88 9.87
N TRP A 736 -15.03 13.05 10.30
CA TRP A 736 -14.66 13.33 11.67
C TRP A 736 -15.69 14.22 12.35
N TYR A 737 -16.04 13.91 13.61
CA TYR A 737 -16.83 14.75 14.47
C TYR A 737 -16.03 15.21 15.67
N GLU A 738 -16.02 16.54 15.89
CA GLU A 738 -15.42 17.17 17.06
C GLU A 738 -16.50 17.93 17.82
N PRO A 739 -16.60 17.73 19.14
CA PRO A 739 -17.51 18.52 19.99
C PRO A 739 -17.19 20.02 19.91
N ALA A 740 -18.22 20.88 19.89
CA ALA A 740 -17.99 22.29 20.03
C ALA A 740 -17.29 22.60 21.35
N THR A 741 -16.18 23.32 21.31
CA THR A 741 -15.52 23.82 22.51
C THR A 741 -16.51 24.72 23.27
N SER A 742 -16.83 24.35 24.52
CA SER A 742 -17.71 25.14 25.39
C SER A 742 -17.08 26.52 25.60
N GLY A 743 -17.45 27.49 24.76
CA GLY A 743 -16.92 28.85 24.84
C GLY A 743 -17.35 29.82 23.73
N LEU A 744 -17.87 29.31 22.60
CA LEU A 744 -18.24 30.17 21.45
C LEU A 744 -19.68 30.00 20.95
N ALA A 745 -20.56 29.36 21.70
CA ALA A 745 -22.00 29.28 21.35
C ALA A 745 -22.84 30.30 22.06
N GLN A 746 -22.39 31.58 22.14
CA GLN A 746 -23.24 32.74 22.47
C GLN A 746 -22.68 33.96 21.75
N LYS A 747 -23.07 34.11 20.50
CA LYS A 747 -23.42 35.45 19.95
C LYS A 747 -24.22 35.29 18.67
#